data_7ec5038cd1f8b44c2e5c13d8cd3390c8
#
_entry.id   7ec5038cd1f8b44c2e5c13d8cd3390c8
#
_cell.length_a   1.000
_cell.length_b   1.000
_cell.length_c   1.000
_cell.angle_alpha   90.00
_cell.angle_beta   90.00
_cell.angle_gamma   90.00
#
_symmetry.space_group_name_H-M   'P 1'
#
loop_
_entity.id
_entity.type
_entity.pdbx_description
1 polymer ?
#
loop_
_entity_poly.entity_id
_entity_poly.type
_entity_poly.pdbx_seq_one_letter_code
_entity_poly.pdbx_strand_id
1 'polypeptide(L)'
;MNKEILFPNMSRSLHLFFLVFVVSVLFHAHDVNATTYVTFNDGRLYVFPDTCLQMMTQDEGQISFTAQDGTVYSYPLASIASIEEQLSKELPTFTSFKFNNKYNYQVITDAVGTITDDKVNVTVAGIGKRLTSSFTLSDENARAYVDGKEQESKVSRLRFDNNRTYVVGYPGDMILTAQPSGKYSMLPFGRTYTVNVDYLTDHSTSVPRIDINTVGSVNITSKIEYVDAEIIIDGAGVFPSMTDSVKIRGRGNTTTWSSNPDSKNPYRLKFASKVKPLGLTKGKNWVLLANKAKGSMMTNAIGMKAASLIGTPAVNHMIPVDLYINGTYKGSYNFTEKVGLSNNSVDLEDETTAVLLELDKYYDEAETQKFKTLSNSIPVNIKHPKFDEDSTMLTMTLIKNRFNQFVTCVLTGNDFSKYVDMDYLARYLMANEIILNTEIIHPKSLFCYNANLLDDSSKFCFGPVWDLDWAYGYNTTNVTYYVHNATADFYNWPLAQRYFIRGLRYGADTGQRLFGLWKDFMGDKLDELCEFCQDYYRYAAPSFANNKAAGLDNTNYAAQAVQAAQWLRQRANHIYEKVKAECVYPGDVDGDGKISIADVTLLINYLLSGDADSINMDNSDMNGDGDIDINDVTSLINNLLSEN
;
A
#
# COMPACT_ATOMS: atom_id res chain seq x y z
N MET A 1 20.03 8.16 -50.76
CA MET A 1 21.42 8.70 -50.78
C MET A 1 21.45 9.74 -49.67
N ASN A 2 21.89 9.33 -48.51
CA ASN A 2 22.03 10.22 -47.34
C ASN A 2 23.14 11.22 -47.59
N LYS A 3 22.86 12.49 -47.50
CA LYS A 3 23.88 13.54 -47.38
C LYS A 3 23.81 14.07 -45.97
N GLU A 4 24.66 13.53 -45.10
CA GLU A 4 25.10 14.24 -43.89
C GLU A 4 25.87 15.50 -44.33
N ILE A 5 25.40 16.65 -43.92
CA ILE A 5 26.17 17.89 -44.04
C ILE A 5 26.79 18.15 -42.67
N LEU A 6 27.98 17.59 -42.43
CA LEU A 6 28.85 17.91 -41.29
C LEU A 6 29.61 19.20 -41.60
N PHE A 7 29.45 20.23 -40.77
CA PHE A 7 30.22 21.47 -40.84
C PHE A 7 31.21 21.57 -39.66
N PRO A 8 32.51 21.45 -39.90
CA PRO A 8 33.50 21.79 -38.88
C PRO A 8 33.87 23.28 -38.96
N ASN A 9 33.77 23.99 -37.85
CA ASN A 9 34.36 25.31 -37.61
C ASN A 9 33.87 26.50 -38.46
N MET A 10 32.59 26.83 -38.37
CA MET A 10 32.11 28.12 -38.89
C MET A 10 31.87 29.12 -37.75
N SER A 11 32.15 30.43 -37.99
CA SER A 11 31.92 31.49 -36.98
C SER A 11 30.42 31.63 -36.67
N ARG A 12 30.07 32.09 -35.42
CA ARG A 12 28.69 32.24 -34.96
C ARG A 12 27.75 33.03 -35.91
N SER A 13 28.30 33.98 -36.65
CA SER A 13 27.54 34.76 -37.64
C SER A 13 27.17 33.96 -38.91
N LEU A 14 27.98 32.98 -39.30
CA LEU A 14 27.70 32.12 -40.47
C LEU A 14 26.66 31.04 -40.12
N HIS A 15 26.65 30.54 -38.85
CA HIS A 15 25.63 29.62 -38.35
C HIS A 15 24.23 30.26 -38.37
N LEU A 16 24.14 31.53 -37.94
CA LEU A 16 22.87 32.28 -37.95
C LEU A 16 22.34 32.48 -39.37
N PHE A 17 23.24 32.76 -40.31
CA PHE A 17 22.87 32.96 -41.74
C PHE A 17 22.43 31.67 -42.41
N PHE A 18 23.04 30.51 -42.03
CA PHE A 18 22.69 29.18 -42.57
C PHE A 18 21.40 28.66 -41.89
N LEU A 19 21.20 28.90 -40.60
CA LEU A 19 19.96 28.57 -39.90
C LEU A 19 18.77 29.33 -40.49
N VAL A 20 18.95 30.64 -40.80
CA VAL A 20 17.95 31.49 -41.49
C VAL A 20 17.68 30.97 -42.91
N PHE A 21 18.70 30.47 -43.63
CA PHE A 21 18.53 29.95 -44.98
C PHE A 21 17.84 28.59 -45.00
N VAL A 22 18.17 27.68 -44.05
CA VAL A 22 17.52 26.36 -43.90
C VAL A 22 16.07 26.54 -43.49
N VAL A 23 15.81 27.44 -42.52
CA VAL A 23 14.44 27.76 -42.06
C VAL A 23 13.63 28.40 -43.20
N SER A 24 14.22 29.33 -44.01
CA SER A 24 13.51 29.94 -45.13
C SER A 24 13.23 28.98 -46.28
N VAL A 25 14.01 27.90 -46.44
CA VAL A 25 13.77 26.83 -47.43
C VAL A 25 12.65 25.88 -46.96
N LEU A 26 12.56 25.61 -45.65
CA LEU A 26 11.46 24.83 -45.05
C LEU A 26 10.09 25.54 -45.16
N PHE A 27 10.05 26.88 -45.17
CA PHE A 27 8.81 27.65 -45.36
C PHE A 27 8.19 27.55 -46.77
N HIS A 28 8.89 26.97 -47.79
CA HIS A 28 8.41 26.93 -49.16
C HIS A 28 8.08 25.55 -49.72
N ALA A 29 8.21 24.50 -48.90
CA ALA A 29 7.89 23.15 -49.32
C ALA A 29 7.33 22.33 -48.15
N HIS A 30 6.09 22.62 -47.74
CA HIS A 30 5.36 21.72 -46.84
C HIS A 30 4.90 20.49 -47.63
N ASP A 31 5.59 19.40 -47.46
CA ASP A 31 5.02 18.07 -47.64
C ASP A 31 4.15 17.75 -46.41
N VAL A 32 2.89 17.41 -46.67
CA VAL A 32 1.75 17.41 -45.74
C VAL A 32 1.82 16.33 -44.64
N ASN A 33 2.98 15.94 -44.10
CA ASN A 33 3.10 14.95 -43.00
C ASN A 33 4.49 14.94 -42.30
N ALA A 34 5.24 16.01 -42.30
CA ALA A 34 6.55 16.03 -41.62
C ALA A 34 6.47 16.58 -40.21
N THR A 35 6.96 15.83 -39.20
CA THR A 35 7.11 16.30 -37.83
C THR A 35 8.35 17.19 -37.70
N THR A 36 8.23 18.36 -37.07
CA THR A 36 9.36 19.26 -36.82
C THR A 36 10.01 18.96 -35.48
N TYR A 37 11.32 18.72 -35.47
CA TYR A 37 12.15 18.48 -34.29
C TYR A 37 13.02 19.72 -34.04
N VAL A 38 12.88 20.33 -32.87
CA VAL A 38 13.62 21.54 -32.46
C VAL A 38 14.55 21.18 -31.30
N THR A 39 15.84 21.16 -31.55
CA THR A 39 16.85 20.95 -30.51
C THR A 39 17.36 22.29 -30.01
N PHE A 40 17.33 22.50 -28.69
CA PHE A 40 17.84 23.69 -28.05
C PHE A 40 19.33 23.55 -27.69
N ASN A 41 20.00 24.70 -27.45
CA ASN A 41 21.43 24.73 -27.10
C ASN A 41 21.75 24.00 -25.79
N ASP A 42 20.78 23.81 -24.91
CA ASP A 42 20.90 23.05 -23.67
C ASP A 42 20.62 21.53 -23.84
N GLY A 43 20.37 21.08 -25.05
CA GLY A 43 20.13 19.68 -25.41
C GLY A 43 18.69 19.21 -25.29
N ARG A 44 17.75 20.07 -24.85
CA ARG A 44 16.31 19.73 -24.85
C ARG A 44 15.79 19.63 -26.28
N LEU A 45 14.84 18.71 -26.47
CA LEU A 45 14.20 18.45 -27.76
C LEU A 45 12.69 18.73 -27.67
N TYR A 46 12.19 19.62 -28.53
CA TYR A 46 10.76 19.87 -28.66
C TYR A 46 10.27 19.37 -30.00
N VAL A 47 9.17 18.64 -29.99
CA VAL A 47 8.59 17.96 -31.14
C VAL A 47 7.25 18.59 -31.48
N PHE A 48 7.10 19.01 -32.71
CA PHE A 48 5.89 19.66 -33.23
C PHE A 48 5.36 18.84 -34.43
N PRO A 49 4.42 17.90 -34.19
CA PRO A 49 3.77 17.16 -35.27
C PRO A 49 2.93 18.11 -36.14
N ASP A 50 3.01 17.96 -37.45
CA ASP A 50 2.23 18.78 -38.41
C ASP A 50 0.71 18.71 -38.14
N THR A 51 0.24 17.54 -37.73
CA THR A 51 -1.17 17.34 -37.34
C THR A 51 -1.62 18.19 -36.14
N CYS A 52 -0.67 18.72 -35.36
CA CYS A 52 -0.91 19.57 -34.20
C CYS A 52 -0.65 21.05 -34.49
N LEU A 53 0.07 21.36 -35.59
CA LEU A 53 0.41 22.74 -35.95
C LEU A 53 -0.58 23.33 -36.95
N GLN A 54 -0.93 24.60 -36.73
CA GLN A 54 -1.59 25.45 -37.71
C GLN A 54 -0.59 26.19 -38.59
N MET A 55 0.48 26.72 -37.99
CA MET A 55 1.52 27.44 -38.68
C MET A 55 2.81 27.57 -37.89
N MET A 56 3.89 27.79 -38.59
CA MET A 56 5.19 28.17 -38.02
C MET A 56 5.60 29.51 -38.61
N THR A 57 6.04 30.45 -37.77
CA THR A 57 6.44 31.82 -38.20
C THR A 57 7.78 32.19 -37.55
N GLN A 58 8.54 33.03 -38.26
CA GLN A 58 9.78 33.58 -37.73
C GLN A 58 9.74 35.10 -37.88
N ASP A 59 10.00 35.82 -36.79
CA ASP A 59 10.05 37.28 -36.77
C ASP A 59 11.03 37.79 -35.69
N GLU A 60 11.75 38.88 -36.00
CA GLU A 60 12.63 39.65 -35.09
C GLU A 60 13.48 38.82 -34.10
N GLY A 61 14.04 37.69 -34.55
CA GLY A 61 14.90 36.84 -33.72
C GLY A 61 14.16 35.77 -32.88
N GLN A 62 12.85 35.60 -33.13
CA GLN A 62 12.05 34.54 -32.55
C GLN A 62 11.48 33.61 -33.61
N ILE A 63 11.23 32.36 -33.24
CA ILE A 63 10.42 31.39 -33.99
C ILE A 63 9.19 31.03 -33.15
N SER A 64 8.04 30.96 -33.78
CA SER A 64 6.75 30.69 -33.15
C SER A 64 6.05 29.53 -33.82
N PHE A 65 5.55 28.61 -33.04
CA PHE A 65 4.76 27.44 -33.42
C PHE A 65 3.32 27.65 -32.91
N THR A 66 2.38 27.81 -33.82
CA THR A 66 0.96 27.99 -33.47
C THR A 66 0.24 26.65 -33.60
N ALA A 67 -0.33 26.17 -32.49
CA ALA A 67 -1.14 24.96 -32.45
C ALA A 67 -2.48 25.15 -33.16
N GLN A 68 -3.18 24.07 -33.48
CA GLN A 68 -4.49 24.10 -34.16
C GLN A 68 -5.59 24.84 -33.37
N ASP A 69 -5.44 24.96 -32.05
CA ASP A 69 -6.35 25.73 -31.16
C ASP A 69 -5.97 27.22 -31.04
N GLY A 70 -4.93 27.66 -31.76
CA GLY A 70 -4.42 29.03 -31.70
C GLY A 70 -3.42 29.31 -30.58
N THR A 71 -3.07 28.33 -29.74
CA THR A 71 -2.01 28.48 -28.72
C THR A 71 -0.66 28.67 -29.39
N VAL A 72 0.11 29.66 -28.97
CA VAL A 72 1.41 30.02 -29.56
C VAL A 72 2.55 29.69 -28.61
N TYR A 73 3.56 28.97 -29.12
CA TYR A 73 4.80 28.64 -28.44
C TYR A 73 5.95 29.37 -29.14
N SER A 74 6.55 30.37 -28.49
CA SER A 74 7.59 31.21 -29.09
C SER A 74 8.93 31.04 -28.41
N TYR A 75 10.00 30.93 -29.18
CA TYR A 75 11.35 30.69 -28.67
C TYR A 75 12.36 31.62 -29.37
N PRO A 76 13.36 32.17 -28.62
CA PRO A 76 14.44 32.92 -29.23
C PRO A 76 15.25 32.05 -30.21
N LEU A 77 15.46 32.46 -31.42
CA LEU A 77 16.30 31.75 -32.40
C LEU A 77 17.71 31.48 -31.86
N ALA A 78 18.25 32.39 -31.04
CA ALA A 78 19.57 32.21 -30.42
C ALA A 78 19.62 31.05 -29.41
N SER A 79 18.49 30.55 -28.96
CA SER A 79 18.41 29.37 -28.05
C SER A 79 18.35 28.05 -28.80
N ILE A 80 18.17 28.05 -30.12
CA ILE A 80 17.98 26.85 -30.94
C ILE A 80 19.29 26.43 -31.56
N ALA A 81 19.62 25.15 -31.40
CA ALA A 81 20.78 24.52 -32.02
C ALA A 81 20.49 23.97 -33.42
N SER A 82 19.32 23.31 -33.60
CA SER A 82 18.88 22.80 -34.90
C SER A 82 17.35 22.69 -35.00
N ILE A 83 16.86 22.71 -36.26
CA ILE A 83 15.47 22.39 -36.62
C ILE A 83 15.57 21.33 -37.75
N GLU A 84 14.96 20.18 -37.52
CA GLU A 84 15.07 19.00 -38.36
C GLU A 84 13.69 18.37 -38.63
N GLU A 85 13.54 17.64 -39.74
CA GLU A 85 12.33 16.87 -40.07
C GLU A 85 12.45 15.40 -39.66
N GLN A 86 13.62 14.99 -39.18
CA GLN A 86 13.88 13.63 -38.71
C GLN A 86 14.51 13.64 -37.34
N LEU A 87 14.09 12.70 -36.48
CA LEU A 87 14.65 12.54 -35.15
C LEU A 87 16.09 12.02 -35.26
N SER A 88 17.04 12.85 -34.81
CA SER A 88 18.49 12.48 -34.76
C SER A 88 18.90 11.98 -33.36
N LYS A 89 18.13 12.31 -32.31
CA LYS A 89 18.41 11.93 -30.92
C LYS A 89 18.00 10.48 -30.66
N GLU A 90 18.92 9.68 -30.10
CA GLU A 90 18.59 8.35 -29.61
C GLU A 90 17.72 8.43 -28.39
N LEU A 91 16.60 7.70 -28.37
CA LEU A 91 15.65 7.70 -27.27
C LEU A 91 15.97 6.56 -26.30
N PRO A 92 15.89 6.84 -24.98
CA PRO A 92 16.12 5.82 -23.97
C PRO A 92 15.01 4.76 -23.99
N THR A 93 15.33 3.58 -23.44
CA THR A 93 14.46 2.40 -23.45
C THR A 93 14.29 1.83 -22.05
N PHE A 94 13.22 1.04 -21.84
CA PHE A 94 13.18 0.10 -20.73
C PHE A 94 14.19 -1.02 -20.94
N THR A 95 15.01 -1.31 -19.93
CA THR A 95 15.90 -2.49 -19.89
C THR A 95 15.31 -3.61 -19.03
N SER A 96 14.44 -3.27 -18.09
CA SER A 96 13.63 -4.22 -17.34
C SER A 96 12.31 -3.60 -16.92
N PHE A 97 11.28 -4.43 -16.77
CA PHE A 97 9.97 -4.04 -16.21
C PHE A 97 9.36 -5.23 -15.47
N LYS A 98 8.89 -5.03 -14.24
CA LYS A 98 8.26 -6.09 -13.44
C LYS A 98 7.37 -5.54 -12.33
N PHE A 99 6.50 -6.38 -11.78
CA PHE A 99 5.81 -6.15 -10.51
C PHE A 99 6.38 -7.10 -9.45
N ASN A 100 7.17 -6.55 -8.52
CA ASN A 100 7.72 -7.34 -7.41
C ASN A 100 6.66 -7.57 -6.33
N ASN A 101 6.61 -8.76 -5.77
CA ASN A 101 5.77 -9.07 -4.61
C ASN A 101 6.11 -8.22 -3.37
N LYS A 102 7.38 -7.85 -3.20
CA LYS A 102 7.83 -6.97 -2.10
C LYS A 102 7.09 -5.63 -2.05
N TYR A 103 6.73 -5.05 -3.21
CA TYR A 103 6.03 -3.75 -3.32
C TYR A 103 4.54 -3.92 -3.60
N ASN A 104 4.08 -5.14 -3.83
CA ASN A 104 2.73 -5.46 -4.24
C ASN A 104 2.20 -6.63 -3.42
N TYR A 105 1.58 -6.35 -2.28
CA TYR A 105 1.01 -7.37 -1.38
C TYR A 105 0.12 -8.40 -2.10
N GLN A 106 -0.66 -7.96 -3.10
CA GLN A 106 -1.57 -8.83 -3.86
C GLN A 106 -0.87 -9.71 -4.91
N VAL A 107 0.40 -9.48 -5.21
CA VAL A 107 1.19 -10.28 -6.17
C VAL A 107 1.99 -11.32 -5.40
N ILE A 108 1.67 -12.60 -5.61
CA ILE A 108 2.23 -13.69 -4.79
C ILE A 108 3.68 -14.01 -5.20
N THR A 109 3.98 -13.92 -6.50
CA THR A 109 5.33 -14.11 -7.04
C THR A 109 5.67 -12.96 -7.97
N ASP A 110 6.95 -12.60 -8.06
CA ASP A 110 7.39 -11.56 -8.99
C ASP A 110 6.89 -11.82 -10.41
N ALA A 111 6.19 -10.84 -10.98
CA ALA A 111 5.69 -10.89 -12.35
C ALA A 111 6.64 -10.10 -13.26
N VAL A 112 7.40 -10.80 -14.09
CA VAL A 112 8.43 -10.22 -14.97
C VAL A 112 7.83 -9.95 -16.35
N GLY A 113 8.02 -8.71 -16.84
CA GLY A 113 7.56 -8.28 -18.15
C GLY A 113 8.51 -8.70 -19.28
N THR A 114 7.91 -9.11 -20.38
CA THR A 114 8.62 -9.28 -21.66
C THR A 114 8.52 -7.97 -22.43
N ILE A 115 9.67 -7.36 -22.72
CA ILE A 115 9.78 -6.09 -23.43
C ILE A 115 10.03 -6.41 -24.92
N THR A 116 9.20 -5.85 -25.76
CA THR A 116 9.37 -5.79 -27.23
C THR A 116 9.50 -4.32 -27.65
N ASP A 117 9.61 -4.03 -28.94
CA ASP A 117 9.93 -2.69 -29.45
C ASP A 117 9.07 -1.56 -28.84
N ASP A 118 7.75 -1.76 -28.73
CA ASP A 118 6.77 -0.78 -28.25
C ASP A 118 5.82 -1.32 -27.17
N LYS A 119 6.09 -2.54 -26.67
CA LYS A 119 5.19 -3.23 -25.71
C LYS A 119 5.95 -3.85 -24.56
N VAL A 120 5.27 -3.85 -23.42
CA VAL A 120 5.65 -4.63 -22.24
C VAL A 120 4.47 -5.52 -21.86
N ASN A 121 4.64 -6.84 -21.95
CA ASN A 121 3.61 -7.81 -21.60
C ASN A 121 3.96 -8.48 -20.28
N VAL A 122 3.05 -8.41 -19.29
CA VAL A 122 3.26 -8.96 -17.95
C VAL A 122 2.07 -9.81 -17.55
N THR A 123 2.32 -11.06 -17.13
CA THR A 123 1.30 -11.94 -16.56
C THR A 123 1.40 -11.92 -15.05
N VAL A 124 0.28 -11.64 -14.36
CA VAL A 124 0.22 -11.45 -12.91
C VAL A 124 -0.67 -12.52 -12.25
N ALA A 125 -0.10 -13.27 -11.29
CA ALA A 125 -0.85 -14.10 -10.35
C ALA A 125 -1.10 -13.28 -9.07
N GLY A 126 -2.29 -12.70 -8.94
CA GLY A 126 -2.58 -11.82 -7.80
C GLY A 126 -3.99 -11.25 -7.81
N ILE A 127 -4.42 -10.74 -6.66
CA ILE A 127 -5.76 -10.18 -6.45
C ILE A 127 -5.63 -8.66 -6.23
N GLY A 128 -6.29 -7.87 -7.08
CA GLY A 128 -6.21 -6.42 -7.08
C GLY A 128 -5.34 -5.88 -8.21
N LYS A 129 -5.75 -4.77 -8.78
CA LYS A 129 -5.24 -4.25 -10.06
C LYS A 129 -4.42 -2.96 -9.94
N ARG A 130 -4.28 -2.40 -8.75
CA ARG A 130 -3.38 -1.25 -8.53
C ARG A 130 -2.00 -1.77 -8.12
N LEU A 131 -0.99 -1.52 -8.96
CA LEU A 131 0.34 -2.10 -8.84
C LEU A 131 1.42 -1.02 -8.86
N THR A 132 2.50 -1.30 -8.13
CA THR A 132 3.75 -0.55 -8.16
C THR A 132 4.72 -1.24 -9.12
N SER A 133 5.09 -0.56 -10.21
CA SER A 133 6.06 -1.08 -11.16
C SER A 133 7.50 -0.90 -10.67
N SER A 134 8.34 -1.87 -11.00
CA SER A 134 9.79 -1.80 -10.83
C SER A 134 10.43 -1.89 -12.20
N PHE A 135 11.16 -0.87 -12.60
CA PHE A 135 11.80 -0.83 -13.93
C PHE A 135 13.18 -0.21 -13.85
N THR A 136 13.97 -0.50 -14.89
CA THR A 136 15.26 0.14 -15.16
C THR A 136 15.26 0.69 -16.59
N LEU A 137 15.97 1.79 -16.79
CA LEU A 137 16.11 2.47 -18.07
C LEU A 137 17.51 2.30 -18.61
N SER A 138 17.69 2.46 -19.93
CA SER A 138 18.99 2.36 -20.61
C SER A 138 19.94 3.51 -20.29
N ASP A 139 19.42 4.61 -19.73
CA ASP A 139 20.18 5.80 -19.34
C ASP A 139 19.69 6.26 -17.97
N GLU A 140 20.61 6.61 -17.05
CA GLU A 140 20.30 7.06 -15.69
C GLU A 140 19.62 8.45 -15.63
N ASN A 141 19.84 9.28 -16.67
CA ASN A 141 19.21 10.59 -16.78
C ASN A 141 17.79 10.51 -17.38
N ALA A 142 17.40 9.37 -17.93
CA ALA A 142 16.06 9.17 -18.48
C ALA A 142 15.00 9.05 -17.37
N ARG A 143 13.75 9.35 -17.71
CA ARG A 143 12.57 9.23 -16.86
C ARG A 143 11.46 8.50 -17.60
N ALA A 144 10.56 7.90 -16.84
CA ALA A 144 9.35 7.28 -17.36
C ALA A 144 8.14 8.13 -16.97
N TYR A 145 7.19 8.31 -17.88
CA TYR A 145 6.00 9.14 -17.66
C TYR A 145 4.75 8.34 -18.04
N VAL A 146 3.66 8.57 -17.30
CA VAL A 146 2.30 8.12 -17.63
C VAL A 146 1.36 9.31 -17.49
N ASP A 147 0.55 9.58 -18.52
CA ASP A 147 -0.35 10.71 -18.57
C ASP A 147 0.35 12.06 -18.24
N GLY A 148 1.59 12.21 -18.72
CA GLY A 148 2.43 13.39 -18.50
C GLY A 148 3.08 13.49 -17.12
N LYS A 149 2.79 12.58 -16.20
CA LYS A 149 3.35 12.54 -14.84
C LYS A 149 4.53 11.57 -14.76
N GLU A 150 5.61 12.01 -14.15
CA GLU A 150 6.78 11.16 -13.90
C GLU A 150 6.42 9.97 -13.00
N GLN A 151 6.96 8.80 -13.34
CA GLN A 151 6.80 7.57 -12.59
C GLN A 151 8.12 7.18 -11.96
N GLU A 152 8.12 7.04 -10.66
CA GLU A 152 9.27 6.57 -9.90
C GLU A 152 9.20 5.06 -9.72
N SER A 153 10.28 4.36 -10.15
CA SER A 153 10.40 2.90 -10.02
C SER A 153 10.34 2.47 -8.56
N LYS A 154 9.51 1.45 -8.25
CA LYS A 154 9.26 0.91 -6.88
C LYS A 154 8.45 1.83 -5.95
N VAL A 155 7.98 2.97 -6.42
CA VAL A 155 7.22 3.96 -5.64
C VAL A 155 5.85 4.23 -6.27
N SER A 156 5.81 4.68 -7.54
CA SER A 156 4.57 5.07 -8.19
C SER A 156 3.60 3.89 -8.35
N ARG A 157 2.35 4.10 -7.97
CA ARG A 157 1.28 3.10 -8.01
C ARG A 157 0.22 3.48 -9.02
N LEU A 158 -0.05 2.60 -9.97
CA LEU A 158 -1.04 2.80 -11.01
C LEU A 158 -2.04 1.64 -11.05
N ARG A 159 -3.28 1.92 -11.46
CA ARG A 159 -4.25 0.88 -11.74
C ARG A 159 -4.11 0.38 -13.18
N PHE A 160 -4.03 -0.94 -13.35
CA PHE A 160 -3.81 -1.62 -14.65
C PHE A 160 -5.04 -2.46 -15.07
N ASP A 161 -6.24 -1.87 -15.04
CA ASP A 161 -7.44 -2.52 -15.60
C ASP A 161 -7.38 -2.60 -17.12
N ASN A 162 -6.73 -1.61 -17.73
CA ASN A 162 -6.49 -1.46 -19.16
C ASN A 162 -5.01 -1.25 -19.40
N ASN A 163 -4.62 -1.31 -20.65
CA ASN A 163 -3.27 -0.99 -21.06
C ASN A 163 -2.87 0.42 -20.60
N ARG A 164 -1.63 0.56 -20.14
CA ARG A 164 -1.06 1.86 -19.79
C ARG A 164 0.03 2.24 -20.77
N THR A 165 -0.02 3.48 -21.23
CA THR A 165 1.01 4.05 -22.09
C THR A 165 2.09 4.72 -21.25
N TYR A 166 3.30 4.21 -21.34
CA TYR A 166 4.50 4.82 -20.76
C TYR A 166 5.28 5.54 -21.85
N VAL A 167 5.77 6.73 -21.52
CA VAL A 167 6.75 7.46 -22.34
C VAL A 167 8.08 7.43 -21.60
N VAL A 168 9.14 6.94 -22.24
CA VAL A 168 10.51 6.90 -21.70
C VAL A 168 11.35 7.91 -22.46
N GLY A 169 11.76 8.98 -21.77
CA GLY A 169 12.43 10.12 -22.40
C GLY A 169 13.35 10.86 -21.43
N TYR A 170 13.97 11.92 -21.90
CA TYR A 170 14.80 12.80 -21.07
C TYR A 170 13.97 13.94 -20.48
N PRO A 171 14.28 14.37 -19.24
CA PRO A 171 13.62 15.52 -18.64
C PRO A 171 13.74 16.77 -19.53
N GLY A 172 12.60 17.42 -19.78
CA GLY A 172 12.53 18.62 -20.61
C GLY A 172 12.37 18.38 -22.12
N ASP A 173 12.49 17.13 -22.60
CA ASP A 173 12.08 16.79 -23.95
C ASP A 173 10.53 16.74 -24.00
N MET A 174 9.93 17.47 -24.96
CA MET A 174 8.49 17.69 -25.01
C MET A 174 7.92 17.48 -26.41
N ILE A 175 6.64 17.08 -26.47
CA ILE A 175 5.89 16.97 -27.74
C ILE A 175 4.57 17.73 -27.64
N LEU A 176 4.23 18.49 -28.67
CA LEU A 176 2.92 19.13 -28.78
C LEU A 176 1.85 18.06 -29.06
N THR A 177 0.84 17.99 -28.23
CA THR A 177 -0.20 16.94 -28.29
C THR A 177 -1.59 17.53 -28.11
N ALA A 178 -2.55 17.06 -28.92
CA ALA A 178 -3.96 17.36 -28.75
C ALA A 178 -4.51 16.70 -27.48
N GLN A 179 -5.22 17.46 -26.66
CA GLN A 179 -5.90 16.99 -25.46
C GLN A 179 -7.37 16.62 -25.74
N PRO A 180 -7.99 15.74 -24.96
CA PRO A 180 -9.41 15.42 -25.09
C PRO A 180 -10.35 16.65 -24.98
N SER A 181 -9.89 17.72 -24.34
CA SER A 181 -10.59 19.01 -24.26
C SER A 181 -10.61 19.82 -25.55
N GLY A 182 -9.91 19.36 -26.60
CA GLY A 182 -9.68 20.10 -27.84
C GLY A 182 -8.59 21.18 -27.74
N LYS A 183 -7.93 21.31 -26.58
CA LYS A 183 -6.74 22.15 -26.40
C LYS A 183 -5.47 21.39 -26.77
N TYR A 184 -4.39 22.13 -26.98
CA TYR A 184 -3.06 21.55 -27.24
C TYR A 184 -2.11 21.90 -26.10
N SER A 185 -1.26 20.96 -25.72
CA SER A 185 -0.27 21.16 -24.66
C SER A 185 1.02 20.39 -24.96
N MET A 186 2.12 20.87 -24.40
CA MET A 186 3.41 20.18 -24.42
C MET A 186 3.39 19.08 -23.34
N LEU A 187 3.64 17.84 -23.76
CA LEU A 187 3.79 16.68 -22.89
C LEU A 187 5.21 16.11 -23.02
N PRO A 188 5.68 15.30 -22.06
CA PRO A 188 6.97 14.62 -22.15
C PRO A 188 7.10 13.82 -23.45
N PHE A 189 8.25 13.95 -24.12
CA PHE A 189 8.57 13.23 -25.35
C PHE A 189 9.57 12.11 -25.08
N GLY A 190 9.38 10.98 -25.75
CA GLY A 190 10.29 9.84 -25.66
C GLY A 190 9.76 8.63 -26.41
N ARG A 191 10.39 7.47 -26.17
CA ARG A 191 9.92 6.19 -26.70
C ARG A 191 8.65 5.78 -25.95
N THR A 192 7.63 5.43 -26.72
CA THR A 192 6.32 5.03 -26.17
C THR A 192 6.24 3.51 -26.04
N TYR A 193 5.76 3.05 -24.87
CA TYR A 193 5.48 1.65 -24.59
C TYR A 193 4.04 1.45 -24.17
N THR A 194 3.36 0.46 -24.73
CA THR A 194 2.08 -0.04 -24.22
C THR A 194 2.36 -1.15 -23.22
N VAL A 195 2.08 -0.91 -21.94
CA VAL A 195 2.20 -1.92 -20.88
C VAL A 195 0.86 -2.66 -20.75
N ASN A 196 0.88 -3.94 -21.14
CA ASN A 196 -0.25 -4.85 -21.07
C ASN A 196 -0.09 -5.76 -19.85
N VAL A 197 -1.09 -5.78 -18.97
CA VAL A 197 -1.11 -6.66 -17.82
C VAL A 197 -2.23 -7.68 -17.97
N ASP A 198 -1.83 -8.96 -17.99
CA ASP A 198 -2.74 -10.10 -18.03
C ASP A 198 -2.87 -10.72 -16.64
N TYR A 199 -4.06 -10.66 -16.04
CA TYR A 199 -4.31 -11.22 -14.72
C TYR A 199 -4.85 -12.64 -14.83
N LEU A 200 -4.12 -13.63 -14.33
CA LEU A 200 -4.59 -15.02 -14.28
C LEU A 200 -5.90 -15.17 -13.49
N THR A 201 -6.13 -14.30 -12.52
CA THR A 201 -7.39 -14.25 -11.76
C THR A 201 -8.61 -13.87 -12.59
N ASP A 202 -8.44 -13.11 -13.68
CA ASP A 202 -9.54 -12.72 -14.57
C ASP A 202 -9.99 -13.86 -15.48
N HIS A 203 -9.12 -14.86 -15.70
CA HIS A 203 -9.41 -16.03 -16.54
C HIS A 203 -9.88 -17.25 -15.73
N SER A 204 -9.75 -17.19 -14.39
CA SER A 204 -10.12 -18.31 -13.55
C SER A 204 -11.62 -18.35 -13.28
N THR A 205 -12.22 -19.52 -13.42
CA THR A 205 -13.63 -19.78 -13.08
C THR A 205 -13.81 -20.34 -11.66
N SER A 206 -12.72 -20.55 -10.93
CA SER A 206 -12.71 -21.08 -9.56
C SER A 206 -11.56 -20.47 -8.75
N VAL A 207 -11.67 -20.55 -7.43
CA VAL A 207 -10.54 -20.31 -6.52
C VAL A 207 -9.75 -21.62 -6.38
N PRO A 208 -8.52 -21.59 -5.79
CA PRO A 208 -7.78 -22.81 -5.50
C PRO A 208 -8.60 -23.80 -4.66
N ARG A 209 -8.47 -25.07 -5.00
CA ARG A 209 -9.08 -26.17 -4.24
C ARG A 209 -8.04 -26.83 -3.34
N ILE A 210 -8.40 -27.08 -2.08
CA ILE A 210 -7.59 -27.80 -1.12
C ILE A 210 -8.34 -29.06 -0.69
N ASP A 211 -7.79 -30.23 -1.00
CA ASP A 211 -8.25 -31.51 -0.51
C ASP A 211 -7.32 -31.99 0.60
N ILE A 212 -7.88 -32.31 1.78
CA ILE A 212 -7.16 -32.89 2.91
C ILE A 212 -7.74 -34.25 3.22
N ASN A 213 -6.94 -35.30 3.00
CA ASN A 213 -7.31 -36.69 3.22
C ASN A 213 -6.59 -37.17 4.46
N THR A 214 -7.32 -37.29 5.59
CA THR A 214 -6.74 -37.81 6.84
C THR A 214 -6.47 -39.29 6.75
N VAL A 215 -5.38 -39.75 7.35
CA VAL A 215 -5.04 -41.19 7.40
C VAL A 215 -6.17 -41.94 8.08
N GLY A 216 -6.69 -42.97 7.40
CA GLY A 216 -7.84 -43.76 7.86
C GLY A 216 -9.16 -43.01 7.89
N SER A 217 -9.26 -41.89 7.16
CA SER A 217 -10.47 -41.01 7.14
C SER A 217 -10.93 -40.55 8.52
N VAL A 218 -10.00 -40.36 9.45
CA VAL A 218 -10.27 -39.96 10.85
C VAL A 218 -10.76 -38.53 10.91
N ASN A 219 -11.79 -38.27 11.72
CA ASN A 219 -12.33 -36.92 11.95
C ASN A 219 -11.37 -36.05 12.76
N ILE A 220 -11.31 -34.77 12.44
CA ILE A 220 -10.52 -33.78 13.16
C ILE A 220 -11.38 -33.18 14.28
N THR A 221 -11.22 -33.69 15.50
CA THR A 221 -12.06 -33.33 16.67
C THR A 221 -11.30 -32.64 17.80
N SER A 222 -10.00 -32.38 17.63
CA SER A 222 -9.13 -31.78 18.66
C SER A 222 -8.46 -30.48 18.18
N LYS A 223 -8.29 -29.53 19.11
CA LYS A 223 -7.42 -28.36 18.94
C LYS A 223 -5.98 -28.60 19.42
N ILE A 224 -5.72 -29.73 20.08
CA ILE A 224 -4.43 -30.09 20.68
C ILE A 224 -3.77 -31.17 19.83
N GLU A 225 -4.44 -32.28 19.61
CA GLU A 225 -3.93 -33.42 18.89
C GLU A 225 -3.96 -33.20 17.37
N TYR A 226 -2.85 -33.51 16.72
CA TYR A 226 -2.73 -33.48 15.26
C TYR A 226 -3.13 -34.82 14.67
N VAL A 227 -3.80 -34.75 13.52
CA VAL A 227 -4.10 -35.90 12.66
C VAL A 227 -3.15 -35.84 11.46
N ASP A 228 -2.55 -36.95 11.08
CA ASP A 228 -1.74 -37.09 9.87
C ASP A 228 -2.67 -37.13 8.63
N ALA A 229 -2.29 -36.42 7.59
CA ALA A 229 -3.08 -36.30 6.36
C ALA A 229 -2.17 -36.10 5.14
N GLU A 230 -2.71 -36.40 3.98
CA GLU A 230 -2.25 -35.88 2.69
C GLU A 230 -3.00 -34.60 2.38
N ILE A 231 -2.30 -33.58 1.84
CA ILE A 231 -2.86 -32.36 1.31
C ILE A 231 -2.59 -32.26 -0.18
N ILE A 232 -3.62 -32.01 -0.96
CA ILE A 232 -3.56 -31.73 -2.39
C ILE A 232 -4.07 -30.30 -2.60
N ILE A 233 -3.25 -29.44 -3.17
CA ILE A 233 -3.58 -28.07 -3.50
C ILE A 233 -3.59 -27.95 -5.02
N ASP A 234 -4.76 -27.71 -5.60
CA ASP A 234 -4.92 -27.28 -6.98
C ASP A 234 -5.01 -25.76 -7.03
N GLY A 235 -4.06 -25.11 -7.68
CA GLY A 235 -3.95 -23.66 -7.78
C GLY A 235 -4.93 -22.99 -8.75
N ALA A 236 -5.86 -23.74 -9.35
CA ALA A 236 -6.88 -23.29 -10.29
C ALA A 236 -6.31 -22.53 -11.52
N GLY A 237 -5.10 -22.88 -11.97
CA GLY A 237 -4.41 -22.20 -13.08
C GLY A 237 -3.86 -20.81 -12.75
N VAL A 238 -4.11 -20.32 -11.54
CA VAL A 238 -3.62 -19.01 -11.05
C VAL A 238 -2.36 -19.14 -10.22
N PHE A 239 -2.36 -20.10 -9.28
CA PHE A 239 -1.27 -20.34 -8.34
C PHE A 239 -0.62 -21.70 -8.57
N PRO A 240 0.61 -21.93 -8.07
CA PRO A 240 1.24 -23.23 -8.13
C PRO A 240 0.43 -24.29 -7.38
N SER A 241 0.27 -25.46 -8.01
CA SER A 241 -0.31 -26.67 -7.38
C SER A 241 0.75 -27.46 -6.64
N MET A 242 0.36 -28.22 -5.61
CA MET A 242 1.25 -29.12 -4.87
C MET A 242 0.53 -30.26 -4.19
N THR A 243 1.26 -31.34 -3.90
CA THR A 243 0.83 -32.44 -3.03
C THR A 243 1.92 -32.71 -2.00
N ASP A 244 1.55 -32.87 -0.73
CA ASP A 244 2.51 -33.17 0.35
C ASP A 244 1.80 -33.86 1.53
N SER A 245 2.57 -34.35 2.48
CA SER A 245 2.09 -34.84 3.78
C SER A 245 1.97 -33.66 4.76
N VAL A 246 0.91 -33.65 5.54
CA VAL A 246 0.65 -32.57 6.50
C VAL A 246 0.04 -33.12 7.79
N LYS A 247 0.32 -32.46 8.90
CA LYS A 247 -0.39 -32.64 10.16
C LYS A 247 -1.46 -31.54 10.29
N ILE A 248 -2.71 -31.94 10.57
CA ILE A 248 -3.84 -31.02 10.70
C ILE A 248 -4.50 -31.15 12.07
N ARG A 249 -4.94 -30.03 12.62
CA ARG A 249 -5.79 -29.98 13.82
C ARG A 249 -6.72 -28.77 13.78
N GLY A 250 -7.72 -28.77 14.63
CA GLY A 250 -8.55 -27.60 14.87
C GLY A 250 -7.76 -26.44 15.49
N ARG A 251 -8.32 -25.23 15.38
CA ARG A 251 -7.84 -24.00 16.04
C ARG A 251 -9.00 -23.06 16.39
N GLY A 252 -8.69 -21.97 17.07
CA GLY A 252 -9.67 -20.93 17.45
C GLY A 252 -10.27 -21.15 18.85
N ASN A 253 -11.12 -20.20 19.24
CA ASN A 253 -11.82 -20.23 20.52
C ASN A 253 -13.18 -20.96 20.42
N THR A 254 -13.97 -20.92 21.48
CA THR A 254 -15.27 -21.60 21.54
C THR A 254 -16.30 -21.03 20.54
N THR A 255 -16.13 -19.81 20.05
CA THR A 255 -17.06 -19.21 19.07
C THR A 255 -16.79 -19.65 17.65
N THR A 256 -15.54 -19.99 17.35
CA THR A 256 -15.10 -20.38 15.98
C THR A 256 -14.89 -21.88 15.83
N TRP A 257 -14.55 -22.59 16.91
CA TRP A 257 -14.26 -24.02 16.92
C TRP A 257 -15.39 -24.87 17.53
N SER A 258 -15.63 -26.03 16.96
CA SER A 258 -16.49 -27.08 17.49
C SER A 258 -15.82 -28.45 17.32
N SER A 259 -15.97 -29.34 18.29
CA SER A 259 -15.56 -30.75 18.16
C SER A 259 -16.42 -31.54 17.15
N ASN A 260 -17.58 -30.98 16.75
CA ASN A 260 -18.38 -31.55 15.66
C ASN A 260 -17.62 -31.40 14.32
N PRO A 261 -17.25 -32.52 13.65
CA PRO A 261 -16.52 -32.48 12.38
C PRO A 261 -17.34 -31.89 11.22
N ASP A 262 -18.67 -31.81 11.34
CA ASP A 262 -19.56 -31.22 10.33
C ASP A 262 -19.63 -29.70 10.42
N SER A 263 -19.15 -29.13 11.53
CA SER A 263 -19.05 -27.68 11.66
C SER A 263 -18.02 -27.12 10.69
N LYS A 264 -18.27 -25.88 10.21
CA LYS A 264 -17.28 -25.09 9.46
C LYS A 264 -16.20 -24.60 10.42
N ASN A 265 -15.19 -25.43 10.66
CA ASN A 265 -14.13 -25.20 11.64
C ASN A 265 -12.88 -24.60 11.01
N PRO A 266 -12.16 -23.70 11.69
CA PRO A 266 -10.83 -23.26 11.28
C PRO A 266 -9.78 -24.31 11.65
N TYR A 267 -8.72 -24.42 10.81
CA TYR A 267 -7.69 -25.45 10.97
C TYR A 267 -6.29 -24.87 10.99
N ARG A 268 -5.38 -25.56 11.67
CA ARG A 268 -3.94 -25.35 11.64
C ARG A 268 -3.27 -26.50 10.91
N LEU A 269 -2.39 -26.16 9.99
CA LEU A 269 -1.58 -27.09 9.21
C LEU A 269 -0.12 -26.98 9.65
N LYS A 270 0.57 -28.13 9.77
CA LYS A 270 2.00 -28.20 10.09
C LYS A 270 2.67 -29.20 9.15
N PHE A 271 3.50 -28.70 8.25
CA PHE A 271 4.31 -29.52 7.35
C PHE A 271 5.59 -30.00 8.06
N ALA A 272 6.15 -31.12 7.59
CA ALA A 272 7.41 -31.65 8.11
C ALA A 272 8.60 -30.73 7.76
N SER A 273 8.60 -30.16 6.56
CA SER A 273 9.59 -29.19 6.05
C SER A 273 8.94 -27.86 5.68
N LYS A 274 9.76 -26.83 5.40
CA LYS A 274 9.26 -25.55 4.87
C LYS A 274 8.83 -25.74 3.41
N VAL A 275 7.59 -25.46 3.08
CA VAL A 275 6.97 -25.53 1.74
C VAL A 275 6.47 -24.15 1.28
N LYS A 276 6.13 -24.02 -0.02
CA LYS A 276 5.59 -22.80 -0.64
C LYS A 276 4.18 -23.03 -1.19
N PRO A 277 3.17 -23.26 -0.37
CA PRO A 277 1.81 -23.46 -0.85
C PRO A 277 1.33 -22.25 -1.64
N LEU A 278 0.69 -22.47 -2.78
CA LEU A 278 0.18 -21.41 -3.66
C LEU A 278 1.25 -20.37 -4.08
N GLY A 279 2.54 -20.71 -3.98
CA GLY A 279 3.64 -19.80 -4.28
C GLY A 279 4.04 -18.83 -3.16
N LEU A 280 3.36 -18.86 -2.02
CA LEU A 280 3.66 -18.00 -0.85
C LEU A 280 5.06 -18.21 -0.29
N THR A 281 5.51 -17.31 0.56
CA THR A 281 6.82 -17.40 1.23
C THR A 281 6.96 -18.71 2.01
N LYS A 282 8.13 -19.32 1.89
CA LYS A 282 8.43 -20.66 2.44
C LYS A 282 8.21 -20.75 3.95
N GLY A 283 7.33 -21.64 4.39
CA GLY A 283 6.99 -21.82 5.80
C GLY A 283 6.53 -23.24 6.15
N LYS A 284 6.56 -23.61 7.44
CA LYS A 284 6.06 -24.89 7.96
C LYS A 284 4.62 -24.82 8.46
N ASN A 285 4.19 -23.67 8.97
CA ASN A 285 2.93 -23.52 9.67
C ASN A 285 1.97 -22.61 8.90
N TRP A 286 0.77 -23.14 8.64
CA TRP A 286 -0.27 -22.47 7.86
C TRP A 286 -1.61 -22.56 8.55
N VAL A 287 -2.56 -21.73 8.13
CA VAL A 287 -3.91 -21.66 8.71
C VAL A 287 -4.95 -21.64 7.60
N LEU A 288 -6.05 -22.35 7.86
CA LEU A 288 -7.30 -22.23 7.12
C LEU A 288 -8.31 -21.51 8.01
N LEU A 289 -8.57 -20.22 7.72
CA LEU A 289 -9.58 -19.41 8.41
C LEU A 289 -10.96 -19.72 7.85
N ALA A 290 -11.87 -20.12 8.71
CA ALA A 290 -13.19 -20.56 8.29
C ALA A 290 -14.11 -19.42 7.86
N ASN A 291 -13.86 -18.18 8.31
CA ASN A 291 -14.80 -17.07 8.14
C ASN A 291 -16.23 -17.51 8.48
N LYS A 292 -16.39 -18.05 9.70
CA LYS A 292 -17.61 -18.77 10.11
C LYS A 292 -18.78 -17.84 10.35
N ALA A 293 -18.52 -16.62 10.80
CA ALA A 293 -19.58 -15.63 11.00
C ALA A 293 -20.22 -15.27 9.64
N LYS A 294 -21.54 -15.20 9.60
CA LYS A 294 -22.27 -14.82 8.40
C LYS A 294 -21.78 -13.44 7.92
N GLY A 295 -21.44 -13.34 6.64
CA GLY A 295 -20.97 -12.10 6.03
C GLY A 295 -19.48 -11.79 6.26
N SER A 296 -18.67 -12.68 6.88
CA SER A 296 -17.28 -12.40 7.23
C SER A 296 -16.24 -12.82 6.18
N MET A 297 -16.64 -13.35 5.02
CA MET A 297 -15.68 -13.94 4.08
C MET A 297 -14.66 -12.96 3.50
N MET A 298 -14.95 -11.65 3.51
CA MET A 298 -14.04 -10.61 3.00
C MET A 298 -13.32 -9.84 4.11
N THR A 299 -13.76 -9.93 5.37
CA THR A 299 -13.26 -9.08 6.47
C THR A 299 -11.75 -9.18 6.66
N ASN A 300 -11.22 -10.40 6.76
CA ASN A 300 -9.79 -10.62 6.95
C ASN A 300 -8.97 -10.15 5.74
N ALA A 301 -9.43 -10.39 4.51
CA ALA A 301 -8.72 -9.98 3.31
C ALA A 301 -8.64 -8.45 3.17
N ILE A 302 -9.75 -7.74 3.42
CA ILE A 302 -9.81 -6.27 3.37
C ILE A 302 -8.92 -5.67 4.47
N GLY A 303 -8.94 -6.22 5.69
CA GLY A 303 -8.13 -5.71 6.79
C GLY A 303 -6.63 -5.93 6.58
N MET A 304 -6.23 -7.08 6.03
CA MET A 304 -4.83 -7.33 5.67
C MET A 304 -4.38 -6.44 4.51
N LYS A 305 -5.26 -6.14 3.55
CA LYS A 305 -4.96 -5.15 2.52
C LYS A 305 -4.75 -3.76 3.11
N ALA A 306 -5.60 -3.32 4.03
CA ALA A 306 -5.43 -2.06 4.75
C ALA A 306 -4.08 -2.03 5.51
N ALA A 307 -3.77 -3.08 6.26
CA ALA A 307 -2.51 -3.23 6.98
C ALA A 307 -1.28 -3.13 6.06
N SER A 308 -1.37 -3.76 4.87
CA SER A 308 -0.32 -3.67 3.84
C SER A 308 -0.12 -2.26 3.30
N LEU A 309 -1.21 -1.53 3.00
CA LEU A 309 -1.15 -0.16 2.48
C LEU A 309 -0.62 0.84 3.52
N ILE A 310 -0.91 0.59 4.78
CA ILE A 310 -0.39 1.37 5.92
C ILE A 310 1.08 1.02 6.19
N GLY A 311 1.52 -0.18 5.81
CA GLY A 311 2.90 -0.65 6.02
C GLY A 311 3.13 -1.21 7.42
N THR A 312 2.17 -1.96 7.98
CA THR A 312 2.39 -2.71 9.23
C THR A 312 3.39 -3.86 9.01
N PRO A 313 4.13 -4.29 10.03
CA PRO A 313 5.06 -5.41 9.87
C PRO A 313 4.31 -6.74 9.68
N ALA A 314 4.87 -7.61 8.87
CA ALA A 314 4.48 -9.02 8.70
C ALA A 314 3.00 -9.24 8.38
N VAL A 315 2.51 -8.60 7.31
CA VAL A 315 1.11 -8.73 6.86
C VAL A 315 0.88 -10.11 6.22
N ASN A 316 -0.13 -10.81 6.70
CA ASN A 316 -0.53 -12.12 6.20
C ASN A 316 -1.29 -12.01 4.86
N HIS A 317 -1.06 -12.97 3.95
CA HIS A 317 -1.88 -13.11 2.75
C HIS A 317 -3.21 -13.81 3.07
N MET A 318 -4.28 -13.45 2.35
CA MET A 318 -5.62 -14.03 2.49
C MET A 318 -6.09 -14.56 1.14
N ILE A 319 -5.64 -15.78 0.78
CA ILE A 319 -6.04 -16.39 -0.49
C ILE A 319 -7.35 -17.16 -0.29
N PRO A 320 -8.44 -16.81 -1.01
CA PRO A 320 -9.68 -17.55 -0.93
C PRO A 320 -9.50 -18.94 -1.54
N VAL A 321 -9.98 -19.97 -0.86
CA VAL A 321 -9.88 -21.37 -1.28
C VAL A 321 -11.16 -22.14 -0.98
N ASP A 322 -11.47 -23.16 -1.77
CA ASP A 322 -12.51 -24.15 -1.49
C ASP A 322 -11.89 -25.37 -0.77
N LEU A 323 -12.33 -25.65 0.46
CA LEU A 323 -11.79 -26.72 1.30
C LEU A 323 -12.64 -27.99 1.24
N TYR A 324 -11.98 -29.11 1.02
CA TYR A 324 -12.55 -30.46 1.13
C TYR A 324 -11.77 -31.25 2.18
N ILE A 325 -12.47 -31.99 3.04
CA ILE A 325 -11.86 -32.91 4.01
C ILE A 325 -12.49 -34.28 3.81
N ASN A 326 -11.67 -35.30 3.53
CA ASN A 326 -12.09 -36.66 3.22
C ASN A 326 -13.20 -36.67 2.14
N GLY A 327 -13.04 -35.88 1.07
CA GLY A 327 -13.97 -35.73 -0.04
C GLY A 327 -15.20 -34.86 0.25
N THR A 328 -15.42 -34.41 1.48
CA THR A 328 -16.56 -33.59 1.87
C THR A 328 -16.23 -32.10 1.77
N TYR A 329 -17.02 -31.31 1.02
CA TYR A 329 -16.90 -29.86 0.96
C TYR A 329 -17.15 -29.22 2.33
N LYS A 330 -16.23 -28.41 2.81
CA LYS A 330 -16.30 -27.71 4.10
C LYS A 330 -16.62 -26.21 3.94
N GLY A 331 -16.55 -25.69 2.75
CA GLY A 331 -16.88 -24.29 2.44
C GLY A 331 -15.73 -23.50 1.86
N SER A 332 -15.97 -22.20 1.69
CA SER A 332 -14.97 -21.20 1.33
C SER A 332 -14.15 -20.79 2.55
N TYR A 333 -12.83 -20.78 2.43
CA TYR A 333 -11.86 -20.44 3.49
C TYR A 333 -10.87 -19.40 3.00
N ASN A 334 -10.13 -18.76 3.93
CA ASN A 334 -8.87 -18.10 3.59
C ASN A 334 -7.69 -18.99 3.97
N PHE A 335 -6.82 -19.26 3.01
CA PHE A 335 -5.50 -19.86 3.26
C PHE A 335 -4.52 -18.75 3.58
N THR A 336 -3.78 -18.90 4.70
CA THR A 336 -2.92 -17.84 5.22
C THR A 336 -1.75 -18.37 6.03
N GLU A 337 -0.74 -17.56 6.24
CA GLU A 337 0.38 -17.81 7.14
C GLU A 337 -0.11 -17.87 8.60
N LYS A 338 0.61 -18.63 9.43
CA LYS A 338 0.40 -18.59 10.87
C LYS A 338 1.26 -17.48 11.48
N VAL A 339 0.68 -16.60 12.30
CA VAL A 339 1.46 -15.64 13.09
C VAL A 339 2.50 -16.37 13.96
N GLY A 340 3.76 -15.94 13.85
CA GLY A 340 4.89 -16.52 14.56
C GLY A 340 6.20 -15.83 14.17
N LEU A 341 7.31 -16.20 14.80
CA LEU A 341 8.63 -15.86 14.29
C LEU A 341 9.00 -16.94 13.24
N SER A 342 9.11 -16.54 12.01
CA SER A 342 9.43 -17.42 10.87
C SER A 342 9.50 -16.65 9.56
N ASN A 343 10.16 -17.21 8.55
CA ASN A 343 10.31 -16.57 7.22
C ASN A 343 8.99 -16.18 6.53
N ASN A 344 7.88 -16.82 6.87
CA ASN A 344 6.56 -16.51 6.31
C ASN A 344 5.65 -15.74 7.29
N SER A 345 6.21 -15.12 8.32
CA SER A 345 5.49 -14.22 9.23
C SER A 345 6.46 -13.12 9.69
N VAL A 346 6.77 -12.99 10.98
CA VAL A 346 7.82 -12.08 11.45
C VAL A 346 9.18 -12.74 11.17
N ASP A 347 9.87 -12.26 10.13
CA ASP A 347 11.17 -12.80 9.69
C ASP A 347 12.30 -12.03 10.37
N LEU A 348 13.04 -12.69 11.25
CA LEU A 348 14.17 -12.13 11.99
C LEU A 348 15.44 -12.92 11.68
N GLU A 349 16.58 -12.24 11.67
CA GLU A 349 17.89 -12.86 11.44
C GLU A 349 18.28 -13.80 12.61
N ASP A 350 18.00 -13.39 13.85
CA ASP A 350 18.26 -14.17 15.06
C ASP A 350 17.01 -14.27 15.93
N GLU A 351 16.49 -15.47 16.08
CA GLU A 351 15.35 -15.76 16.92
C GLU A 351 15.74 -16.09 18.37
N THR A 352 17.05 -16.31 18.69
CA THR A 352 17.51 -16.76 20.01
C THR A 352 17.38 -15.70 21.10
N THR A 353 17.39 -14.42 20.72
CA THR A 353 17.21 -13.26 21.60
C THR A 353 15.88 -12.55 21.39
N ALA A 354 15.05 -13.05 20.47
CA ALA A 354 13.78 -12.46 20.11
C ALA A 354 12.63 -12.95 20.99
N VAL A 355 11.61 -12.11 21.13
CA VAL A 355 10.36 -12.48 21.81
C VAL A 355 9.16 -12.10 20.97
N LEU A 356 8.14 -13.00 20.92
CA LEU A 356 6.81 -12.70 20.39
C LEU A 356 5.79 -12.90 21.51
N LEU A 357 5.01 -11.87 21.77
CA LEU A 357 3.97 -11.82 22.79
C LEU A 357 2.59 -11.70 22.13
N GLU A 358 1.60 -12.32 22.74
CA GLU A 358 0.19 -12.14 22.42
C GLU A 358 -0.55 -11.69 23.69
N LEU A 359 -1.17 -10.53 23.62
CA LEU A 359 -2.06 -10.06 24.68
C LEU A 359 -3.45 -10.60 24.39
N ASP A 360 -3.95 -11.47 25.30
CA ASP A 360 -5.26 -12.10 25.14
C ASP A 360 -5.96 -12.23 26.49
N LYS A 361 -7.12 -11.59 26.61
CA LYS A 361 -7.92 -11.59 27.84
C LYS A 361 -8.34 -12.98 28.30
N TYR A 362 -8.44 -13.94 27.40
CA TYR A 362 -8.80 -15.33 27.72
C TYR A 362 -7.62 -16.13 28.24
N TYR A 363 -6.41 -15.60 28.12
CA TYR A 363 -5.23 -16.20 28.71
C TYR A 363 -5.01 -17.64 28.23
N ASP A 364 -4.91 -17.83 26.94
CA ASP A 364 -4.88 -19.12 26.21
C ASP A 364 -4.68 -20.34 27.11
N GLU A 365 -5.71 -21.20 27.27
CA GLU A 365 -5.69 -22.33 28.19
C GLU A 365 -4.59 -23.35 27.85
N ALA A 366 -4.29 -23.49 26.57
CA ALA A 366 -3.23 -24.38 26.07
C ALA A 366 -1.82 -23.77 26.21
N GLU A 367 -1.70 -22.51 26.61
CA GLU A 367 -0.42 -21.85 26.75
C GLU A 367 0.10 -22.00 28.18
N THR A 368 1.27 -22.61 28.34
CA THR A 368 1.95 -22.82 29.62
C THR A 368 2.83 -21.63 29.98
N GLN A 369 3.36 -20.92 28.96
CA GLN A 369 4.28 -19.81 29.12
C GLN A 369 3.52 -18.49 29.03
N LYS A 370 3.03 -18.02 30.18
CA LYS A 370 2.15 -16.86 30.28
C LYS A 370 2.31 -16.14 31.62
N PHE A 371 1.97 -14.86 31.64
CA PHE A 371 1.95 -14.05 32.85
C PHE A 371 0.91 -12.95 32.75
N LYS A 372 0.56 -12.34 33.90
CA LYS A 372 -0.17 -11.07 33.92
C LYS A 372 0.77 -9.95 34.29
N THR A 373 0.59 -8.77 33.68
CA THR A 373 1.36 -7.59 34.03
C THR A 373 1.07 -7.12 35.44
N LEU A 374 2.06 -6.50 36.09
CA LEU A 374 1.91 -5.95 37.45
C LEU A 374 0.86 -4.83 37.49
N SER A 375 0.93 -3.93 36.51
CA SER A 375 -0.03 -2.86 36.34
C SER A 375 -1.16 -3.34 35.42
N ASN A 376 -2.40 -3.11 35.80
CA ASN A 376 -3.62 -3.40 35.06
C ASN A 376 -3.90 -4.89 34.77
N SER A 377 -3.07 -5.81 35.25
CA SER A 377 -3.23 -7.28 35.11
C SER A 377 -3.50 -7.75 33.67
N ILE A 378 -2.82 -7.15 32.70
CA ILE A 378 -2.97 -7.50 31.28
C ILE A 378 -2.46 -8.94 31.08
N PRO A 379 -3.30 -9.86 30.54
CA PRO A 379 -2.86 -11.22 30.26
C PRO A 379 -1.92 -11.24 29.06
N VAL A 380 -0.79 -11.93 29.19
CA VAL A 380 0.27 -12.04 28.17
C VAL A 380 0.64 -13.49 27.98
N ASN A 381 0.51 -14.00 26.77
CA ASN A 381 1.01 -15.30 26.32
C ASN A 381 2.36 -15.10 25.62
N ILE A 382 3.39 -15.87 25.97
CA ILE A 382 4.66 -15.91 25.28
C ILE A 382 4.54 -16.92 24.13
N LYS A 383 4.48 -16.43 22.89
CA LYS A 383 4.35 -17.29 21.70
C LYS A 383 5.71 -17.75 21.19
N HIS A 384 6.76 -16.97 21.45
CA HIS A 384 8.16 -17.30 21.26
C HIS A 384 9.01 -16.58 22.33
N PRO A 385 10.05 -17.20 22.90
CA PRO A 385 10.46 -18.59 22.68
C PRO A 385 9.54 -19.60 23.36
N LYS A 386 9.54 -20.84 22.86
CA LYS A 386 9.09 -22.03 23.59
C LYS A 386 10.29 -22.60 24.31
N PHE A 387 10.40 -22.38 25.62
CA PHE A 387 11.61 -22.67 26.42
C PHE A 387 12.02 -24.13 26.44
N ASP A 388 11.10 -25.04 26.12
CA ASP A 388 11.31 -26.49 26.03
C ASP A 388 11.61 -26.99 24.60
N GLU A 389 11.38 -26.15 23.58
CA GLU A 389 11.55 -26.50 22.17
C GLU A 389 12.62 -25.64 21.46
N ASP A 390 12.70 -24.35 21.79
CA ASP A 390 13.54 -23.36 21.10
C ASP A 390 14.88 -23.15 21.82
N SER A 391 15.95 -23.01 21.05
CA SER A 391 17.21 -22.49 21.58
C SER A 391 17.04 -20.99 21.87
N THR A 392 17.18 -20.59 23.14
CA THR A 392 17.01 -19.19 23.53
C THR A 392 17.97 -18.77 24.64
N MET A 393 18.42 -17.51 24.61
CA MET A 393 19.16 -16.87 25.68
C MET A 393 18.25 -16.13 26.67
N LEU A 394 16.94 -16.09 26.43
CA LEU A 394 15.97 -15.39 27.26
C LEU A 394 15.48 -16.24 28.43
N THR A 395 15.02 -15.55 29.47
CA THR A 395 14.31 -16.16 30.60
C THR A 395 12.92 -15.54 30.75
N MET A 396 11.97 -16.31 31.29
CA MET A 396 10.63 -15.82 31.63
C MET A 396 10.67 -14.53 32.46
N THR A 397 11.58 -14.46 33.43
CA THR A 397 11.74 -13.29 34.32
C THR A 397 12.18 -12.04 33.55
N LEU A 398 13.13 -12.18 32.62
CA LEU A 398 13.59 -11.06 31.79
C LEU A 398 12.46 -10.53 30.92
N ILE A 399 11.75 -11.42 30.21
CA ILE A 399 10.61 -11.04 29.36
C ILE A 399 9.55 -10.31 30.16
N LYS A 400 9.16 -10.89 31.31
CA LYS A 400 8.16 -10.30 32.20
C LYS A 400 8.58 -8.92 32.73
N ASN A 401 9.82 -8.76 33.17
CA ASN A 401 10.32 -7.51 33.71
C ASN A 401 10.35 -6.41 32.64
N ARG A 402 10.89 -6.72 31.47
CA ARG A 402 11.00 -5.76 30.36
C ARG A 402 9.62 -5.27 29.89
N PHE A 403 8.68 -6.20 29.71
CA PHE A 403 7.32 -5.85 29.31
C PHE A 403 6.55 -5.07 30.40
N ASN A 404 6.73 -5.41 31.70
CA ASN A 404 6.14 -4.67 32.81
C ASN A 404 6.65 -3.22 32.89
N GLN A 405 7.95 -2.99 32.65
CA GLN A 405 8.52 -1.64 32.59
C GLN A 405 7.83 -0.79 31.51
N PHE A 406 7.67 -1.35 30.32
CA PHE A 406 6.96 -0.70 29.21
C PHE A 406 5.51 -0.38 29.59
N VAL A 407 4.73 -1.36 30.03
CA VAL A 407 3.32 -1.18 30.39
C VAL A 407 3.15 -0.15 31.52
N THR A 408 4.01 -0.20 32.54
CA THR A 408 3.97 0.78 33.64
C THR A 408 4.25 2.19 33.13
N CYS A 409 5.23 2.36 32.24
CA CYS A 409 5.56 3.65 31.63
C CYS A 409 4.36 4.26 30.90
N VAL A 410 3.67 3.46 30.07
CA VAL A 410 2.44 3.90 29.37
C VAL A 410 1.34 4.31 30.33
N LEU A 411 1.07 3.49 31.35
CA LEU A 411 -0.05 3.72 32.29
C LEU A 411 0.19 4.88 33.27
N THR A 412 1.45 5.27 33.46
CA THR A 412 1.81 6.44 34.28
C THR A 412 1.90 7.73 33.48
N GLY A 413 1.64 7.68 32.15
CA GLY A 413 1.71 8.86 31.27
C GLY A 413 3.12 9.36 30.99
N ASN A 414 4.13 8.53 31.25
CA ASN A 414 5.50 8.86 30.91
C ASN A 414 5.81 8.54 29.44
N ASP A 415 6.86 9.18 28.89
CA ASP A 415 7.35 8.88 27.55
C ASP A 415 7.85 7.42 27.46
N PHE A 416 7.15 6.64 26.64
CA PHE A 416 7.45 5.22 26.40
C PHE A 416 8.18 4.97 25.09
N SER A 417 8.56 6.02 24.35
CA SER A 417 9.20 5.91 23.01
C SER A 417 10.52 5.12 23.03
N LYS A 418 11.17 5.02 24.18
CA LYS A 418 12.37 4.18 24.38
C LYS A 418 12.06 2.67 24.39
N TYR A 419 10.81 2.26 24.66
CA TYR A 419 10.44 0.84 24.75
C TYR A 419 9.78 0.31 23.48
N VAL A 420 9.19 1.18 22.64
CA VAL A 420 8.40 0.77 21.48
C VAL A 420 8.86 1.51 20.22
N ASP A 421 8.82 0.82 19.10
CA ASP A 421 8.96 1.44 17.80
C ASP A 421 7.68 2.25 17.51
N MET A 422 7.83 3.57 17.53
CA MET A 422 6.70 4.50 17.43
C MET A 422 6.05 4.49 16.05
N ASP A 423 6.82 4.23 14.98
CA ASP A 423 6.29 4.14 13.62
C ASP A 423 5.44 2.87 13.46
N TYR A 424 5.95 1.73 13.91
CA TYR A 424 5.18 0.48 13.87
C TYR A 424 3.98 0.52 14.81
N LEU A 425 4.08 1.19 15.96
CA LEU A 425 2.93 1.40 16.85
C LEU A 425 1.84 2.22 16.15
N ALA A 426 2.18 3.37 15.56
CA ALA A 426 1.23 4.22 14.87
C ALA A 426 0.56 3.48 13.69
N ARG A 427 1.34 2.75 12.88
CA ARG A 427 0.80 1.91 11.79
C ARG A 427 -0.14 0.81 12.29
N TYR A 428 0.22 0.15 13.38
CA TYR A 428 -0.63 -0.87 14.00
C TYR A 428 -1.95 -0.30 14.50
N LEU A 429 -1.90 0.84 15.19
CA LEU A 429 -3.10 1.52 15.67
C LEU A 429 -3.99 1.97 14.50
N MET A 430 -3.42 2.61 13.49
CA MET A 430 -4.14 3.06 12.30
C MET A 430 -4.81 1.89 11.56
N ALA A 431 -4.12 0.75 11.40
CA ALA A 431 -4.67 -0.44 10.74
C ALA A 431 -5.90 -0.99 11.48
N ASN A 432 -5.91 -0.92 12.82
CA ASN A 432 -7.07 -1.31 13.62
C ASN A 432 -8.15 -0.22 13.66
N GLU A 433 -7.77 1.06 13.62
CA GLU A 433 -8.72 2.18 13.56
C GLU A 433 -9.55 2.18 12.29
N ILE A 434 -8.93 2.04 11.09
CA ILE A 434 -9.65 2.09 9.83
C ILE A 434 -10.71 1.01 9.68
N ILE A 435 -10.44 -0.17 10.23
CA ILE A 435 -11.40 -1.28 10.20
C ILE A 435 -12.29 -1.35 11.44
N LEU A 436 -12.11 -0.46 12.40
CA LEU A 436 -12.80 -0.50 13.70
C LEU A 436 -12.67 -1.88 14.38
N ASN A 437 -11.44 -2.37 14.54
CA ASN A 437 -11.20 -3.66 15.19
C ASN A 437 -11.34 -3.57 16.70
N THR A 438 -12.48 -3.98 17.21
CA THR A 438 -12.81 -3.90 18.63
C THR A 438 -12.11 -4.95 19.50
N GLU A 439 -11.47 -5.95 18.92
CA GLU A 439 -10.72 -6.99 19.64
C GLU A 439 -9.55 -6.42 20.45
N ILE A 440 -8.85 -5.40 19.91
CA ILE A 440 -7.66 -4.85 20.57
C ILE A 440 -7.95 -4.05 21.84
N ILE A 441 -9.18 -3.56 22.04
CA ILE A 441 -9.51 -2.69 23.16
C ILE A 441 -9.58 -3.43 24.52
N HIS A 442 -9.69 -4.77 24.54
CA HIS A 442 -9.85 -5.54 25.79
C HIS A 442 -8.80 -6.63 26.03
N PRO A 443 -7.52 -6.48 25.77
CA PRO A 443 -6.95 -6.80 24.47
C PRO A 443 -7.15 -8.28 24.14
N LYS A 444 -7.30 -8.60 22.87
CA LYS A 444 -7.39 -9.96 22.34
C LYS A 444 -6.72 -10.02 21.00
N SER A 445 -5.97 -11.09 20.76
CA SER A 445 -5.20 -11.28 19.52
C SER A 445 -4.28 -10.08 19.16
N LEU A 446 -3.81 -9.34 20.18
CA LEU A 446 -2.88 -8.26 20.03
C LEU A 446 -1.47 -8.79 20.13
N PHE A 447 -0.72 -8.74 19.02
CA PHE A 447 0.65 -9.21 18.95
C PHE A 447 1.64 -8.06 19.04
N CYS A 448 2.78 -8.32 19.70
CA CYS A 448 3.98 -7.49 19.61
C CYS A 448 5.22 -8.36 19.75
N TYR A 449 6.32 -7.94 19.12
CA TYR A 449 7.59 -8.64 19.18
C TYR A 449 8.73 -7.69 19.49
N ASN A 450 9.85 -8.22 19.98
CA ASN A 450 11.11 -7.50 20.09
C ASN A 450 12.20 -8.42 19.51
N ALA A 451 13.00 -7.87 18.61
CA ALA A 451 13.97 -8.65 17.84
C ALA A 451 15.20 -9.06 18.67
N ASN A 452 15.57 -8.28 19.71
CA ASN A 452 16.69 -8.60 20.60
C ASN A 452 16.41 -8.05 22.00
N LEU A 453 15.78 -8.84 22.86
CA LEU A 453 15.37 -8.40 24.19
C LEU A 453 16.57 -8.22 25.16
N LEU A 454 17.75 -8.72 24.81
CA LEU A 454 18.98 -8.53 25.59
C LEU A 454 19.60 -7.14 25.36
N ASP A 455 19.29 -6.48 24.26
CA ASP A 455 19.70 -5.12 23.95
C ASP A 455 18.69 -4.12 24.52
N ASP A 456 19.17 -3.24 25.40
CA ASP A 456 18.34 -2.20 26.01
C ASP A 456 17.81 -1.16 25.01
N SER A 457 18.46 -1.00 23.86
CA SER A 457 18.02 -0.12 22.78
C SER A 457 16.98 -0.76 21.85
N SER A 458 16.82 -2.09 21.89
CA SER A 458 15.85 -2.82 21.09
C SER A 458 14.41 -2.55 21.59
N LYS A 459 13.52 -2.30 20.65
CA LYS A 459 12.15 -1.84 20.92
C LYS A 459 11.10 -2.89 20.59
N PHE A 460 9.97 -2.84 21.28
CA PHE A 460 8.80 -3.62 20.90
C PHE A 460 8.17 -3.04 19.63
N CYS A 461 7.91 -3.91 18.66
CA CYS A 461 7.17 -3.63 17.44
C CYS A 461 5.77 -4.22 17.53
N PHE A 462 4.72 -3.41 17.35
CA PHE A 462 3.34 -3.90 17.37
C PHE A 462 2.96 -4.51 16.02
N GLY A 463 2.35 -5.68 16.07
CA GLY A 463 2.00 -6.52 14.94
C GLY A 463 2.50 -7.97 15.10
N PRO A 464 2.14 -8.86 14.16
CA PRO A 464 1.20 -8.69 13.03
C PRO A 464 -0.25 -8.38 13.45
N VAL A 465 -1.00 -7.74 12.56
CA VAL A 465 -2.46 -7.61 12.71
C VAL A 465 -3.10 -8.98 12.53
N TRP A 466 -4.08 -9.32 13.38
CA TRP A 466 -4.71 -10.65 13.35
C TRP A 466 -6.12 -10.65 13.94
N ASP A 467 -6.97 -11.60 13.51
CA ASP A 467 -8.32 -11.88 14.04
C ASP A 467 -9.28 -10.69 13.88
N LEU A 468 -9.73 -10.45 12.63
CA LEU A 468 -10.51 -9.27 12.25
C LEU A 468 -12.01 -9.54 12.12
N ASP A 469 -12.51 -10.60 12.77
CA ASP A 469 -13.91 -11.02 12.68
C ASP A 469 -14.86 -10.07 13.42
N TRP A 470 -14.36 -9.27 14.37
CA TRP A 470 -15.13 -8.29 15.14
C TRP A 470 -14.86 -6.84 14.73
N ALA A 471 -14.44 -6.68 13.48
CA ALA A 471 -14.18 -5.38 12.86
C ALA A 471 -15.40 -4.88 12.05
N TYR A 472 -15.27 -3.73 11.41
CA TYR A 472 -16.22 -3.13 10.46
C TYR A 472 -17.61 -2.86 11.02
N GLY A 473 -17.66 -2.46 12.30
CA GLY A 473 -18.94 -2.19 12.98
C GLY A 473 -19.79 -3.45 13.14
N TYR A 474 -19.17 -4.63 13.26
CA TYR A 474 -19.88 -5.90 13.44
C TYR A 474 -20.94 -5.82 14.53
N ASN A 475 -22.16 -6.13 14.15
CA ASN A 475 -23.31 -6.18 15.06
C ASN A 475 -23.68 -7.63 15.35
N THR A 476 -23.52 -8.05 16.61
CA THR A 476 -23.81 -9.43 17.04
C THR A 476 -25.31 -9.78 17.03
N THR A 477 -26.18 -8.79 17.16
CA THR A 477 -27.63 -9.00 17.18
C THR A 477 -28.17 -9.31 15.78
N ASN A 478 -27.74 -8.53 14.76
CA ASN A 478 -28.21 -8.66 13.40
C ASN A 478 -27.22 -9.41 12.51
N VAL A 479 -26.03 -9.75 13.00
CA VAL A 479 -24.94 -10.40 12.27
C VAL A 479 -24.64 -9.66 10.95
N THR A 480 -24.29 -8.37 11.06
CA THR A 480 -24.04 -7.48 9.91
C THR A 480 -22.66 -6.84 10.00
N TYR A 481 -22.05 -6.63 8.84
CA TYR A 481 -20.79 -5.90 8.65
C TYR A 481 -21.03 -4.69 7.75
N TYR A 482 -20.22 -3.65 7.89
CA TYR A 482 -20.20 -2.45 7.03
C TYR A 482 -21.50 -1.63 7.04
N VAL A 483 -22.32 -1.73 8.06
CA VAL A 483 -23.61 -1.02 8.16
C VAL A 483 -23.59 0.03 9.26
N HIS A 484 -22.93 -0.27 10.40
CA HIS A 484 -23.01 0.54 11.62
C HIS A 484 -21.63 1.06 12.01
N ASN A 485 -21.64 2.10 12.85
CA ASN A 485 -20.47 2.56 13.60
C ASN A 485 -19.28 3.06 12.75
N ALA A 486 -19.47 3.45 11.49
CA ALA A 486 -18.39 4.01 10.68
C ALA A 486 -17.75 5.24 11.34
N THR A 487 -18.52 6.01 12.11
CA THR A 487 -18.06 7.21 12.83
C THR A 487 -17.83 6.96 14.34
N ALA A 488 -17.77 5.70 14.77
CA ALA A 488 -17.54 5.39 16.18
C ALA A 488 -16.10 5.62 16.59
N ASP A 489 -15.91 6.21 17.77
CA ASP A 489 -14.61 6.35 18.42
C ASP A 489 -14.46 5.26 19.50
N PHE A 490 -13.76 4.19 19.15
CA PHE A 490 -13.65 3.05 20.05
C PHE A 490 -12.67 3.27 21.23
N TYR A 491 -11.77 4.26 21.15
CA TYR A 491 -10.91 4.59 22.30
C TYR A 491 -11.67 5.26 23.45
N ASN A 492 -12.85 5.82 23.19
CA ASN A 492 -13.74 6.37 24.19
C ASN A 492 -14.69 5.34 24.82
N TRP A 493 -14.69 4.11 24.35
CA TRP A 493 -15.51 3.06 24.95
C TRP A 493 -14.99 2.67 26.34
N PRO A 494 -15.88 2.31 27.28
CA PRO A 494 -15.47 2.04 28.67
C PRO A 494 -14.38 0.98 28.82
N LEU A 495 -14.34 -0.02 27.93
CA LEU A 495 -13.30 -1.05 27.93
C LEU A 495 -11.94 -0.47 27.51
N ALA A 496 -11.88 0.36 26.46
CA ALA A 496 -10.65 0.98 26.02
C ALA A 496 -10.02 1.88 27.07
N GLN A 497 -10.84 2.54 27.88
CA GLN A 497 -10.38 3.40 28.98
C GLN A 497 -9.68 2.64 30.12
N ARG A 498 -9.93 1.34 30.26
CA ARG A 498 -9.36 0.49 31.31
C ARG A 498 -8.01 -0.08 30.98
N TYR A 499 -7.64 -0.09 29.69
CA TYR A 499 -6.44 -0.74 29.21
C TYR A 499 -5.41 0.25 28.68
N PHE A 500 -4.17 -0.20 28.61
CA PHE A 500 -3.06 0.64 28.18
C PHE A 500 -3.11 1.05 26.69
N ILE A 501 -4.01 0.45 25.89
CA ILE A 501 -4.18 0.81 24.48
C ILE A 501 -4.54 2.30 24.28
N ARG A 502 -5.33 2.87 25.20
CA ARG A 502 -5.61 4.31 25.22
C ARG A 502 -4.37 5.14 25.54
N GLY A 503 -3.54 4.68 26.47
CA GLY A 503 -2.27 5.31 26.78
C GLY A 503 -1.30 5.28 25.61
N LEU A 504 -1.28 4.18 24.83
CA LEU A 504 -0.52 4.10 23.60
C LEU A 504 -1.00 5.10 22.55
N ARG A 505 -2.33 5.24 22.38
CA ARG A 505 -2.92 6.13 21.36
C ARG A 505 -2.69 7.62 21.65
N TYR A 506 -2.80 8.02 22.91
CA TYR A 506 -2.76 9.43 23.30
C TYR A 506 -1.47 9.83 24.03
N GLY A 507 -0.49 8.92 24.15
CA GLY A 507 0.79 9.19 24.78
C GLY A 507 1.93 9.39 23.80
N ALA A 508 3.03 9.96 24.27
CA ALA A 508 4.20 10.33 23.48
C ALA A 508 3.78 11.13 22.21
N ASP A 509 4.45 10.95 21.09
CA ASP A 509 4.15 11.61 19.80
C ASP A 509 3.23 10.79 18.89
N THR A 510 2.48 9.80 19.44
CA THR A 510 1.63 8.89 18.65
C THR A 510 0.59 9.64 17.81
N GLY A 511 -0.01 10.71 18.35
CA GLY A 511 -1.01 11.52 17.65
C GLY A 511 -0.45 12.14 16.36
N GLN A 512 0.70 12.79 16.42
CA GLN A 512 1.35 13.43 15.27
C GLN A 512 1.76 12.40 14.21
N ARG A 513 2.29 11.23 14.62
CA ARG A 513 2.61 10.14 13.68
C ARG A 513 1.36 9.59 12.99
N LEU A 514 0.27 9.42 13.73
CA LEU A 514 -1.00 9.01 13.14
C LEU A 514 -1.51 10.04 12.14
N PHE A 515 -1.41 11.33 12.43
CA PHE A 515 -1.82 12.37 11.50
C PHE A 515 -1.02 12.29 10.18
N GLY A 516 0.31 12.19 10.25
CA GLY A 516 1.14 12.00 9.06
C GLY A 516 0.77 10.76 8.24
N LEU A 517 0.51 9.62 8.91
CA LEU A 517 0.08 8.39 8.24
C LEU A 517 -1.30 8.52 7.60
N TRP A 518 -2.25 9.17 8.28
CA TRP A 518 -3.59 9.40 7.72
C TRP A 518 -3.55 10.35 6.53
N LYS A 519 -2.75 11.42 6.59
CA LYS A 519 -2.55 12.35 5.47
C LYS A 519 -2.03 11.63 4.22
N ASP A 520 -1.03 10.76 4.38
CA ASP A 520 -0.48 9.92 3.32
C ASP A 520 -1.47 8.86 2.80
N PHE A 521 -2.39 8.40 3.66
CA PHE A 521 -3.34 7.35 3.30
C PHE A 521 -4.57 7.87 2.56
N MET A 522 -4.99 9.12 2.85
CA MET A 522 -6.13 9.75 2.19
C MET A 522 -5.80 10.01 0.70
N GLY A 523 -6.63 9.58 -0.19
CA GLY A 523 -6.36 9.62 -1.64
C GLY A 523 -6.02 8.23 -2.19
N ASP A 524 -4.87 8.08 -2.84
CA ASP A 524 -4.53 6.87 -3.63
C ASP A 524 -4.57 5.55 -2.84
N LYS A 525 -4.13 5.54 -1.57
CA LYS A 525 -4.14 4.33 -0.74
C LYS A 525 -5.56 3.95 -0.30
N LEU A 526 -6.37 4.94 0.08
CA LEU A 526 -7.77 4.73 0.41
C LEU A 526 -8.57 4.27 -0.83
N ASP A 527 -8.30 4.86 -1.98
CA ASP A 527 -8.90 4.46 -3.25
C ASP A 527 -8.56 3.01 -3.58
N GLU A 528 -7.30 2.62 -3.45
CA GLU A 528 -6.85 1.25 -3.67
C GLU A 528 -7.54 0.26 -2.71
N LEU A 529 -7.70 0.61 -1.43
CA LEU A 529 -8.40 -0.24 -0.47
C LEU A 529 -9.87 -0.44 -0.87
N CYS A 530 -10.53 0.63 -1.30
CA CYS A 530 -11.92 0.57 -1.75
C CYS A 530 -12.08 -0.23 -3.04
N GLU A 531 -11.17 -0.07 -4.01
CA GLU A 531 -11.11 -0.86 -5.24
C GLU A 531 -10.88 -2.34 -4.96
N PHE A 532 -9.98 -2.65 -4.01
CA PHE A 532 -9.67 -4.02 -3.61
C PHE A 532 -10.89 -4.79 -3.10
N CYS A 533 -11.86 -4.13 -2.45
CA CYS A 533 -13.10 -4.78 -2.02
C CYS A 533 -13.83 -5.44 -3.20
N GLN A 534 -13.88 -4.75 -4.36
CA GLN A 534 -14.50 -5.27 -5.58
C GLN A 534 -13.64 -6.32 -6.27
N ASP A 535 -12.32 -6.06 -6.37
CA ASP A 535 -11.38 -6.97 -7.03
C ASP A 535 -11.35 -8.33 -6.29
N TYR A 536 -11.30 -8.30 -4.95
CA TYR A 536 -11.33 -9.52 -4.12
C TYR A 536 -12.65 -10.27 -4.29
N TYR A 537 -13.79 -9.56 -4.25
CA TYR A 537 -15.11 -10.17 -4.49
C TYR A 537 -15.17 -10.86 -5.85
N ARG A 538 -14.76 -10.17 -6.94
CA ARG A 538 -14.83 -10.74 -8.29
C ARG A 538 -14.10 -12.07 -8.40
N TYR A 539 -12.89 -12.15 -7.84
CA TYR A 539 -12.11 -13.37 -7.84
C TYR A 539 -12.71 -14.46 -6.93
N ALA A 540 -13.17 -14.11 -5.74
CA ALA A 540 -13.71 -15.08 -4.78
C ALA A 540 -15.19 -15.49 -5.05
N ALA A 541 -15.88 -14.80 -5.95
CA ALA A 541 -17.31 -15.00 -6.21
C ALA A 541 -17.71 -16.46 -6.52
N PRO A 542 -16.94 -17.27 -7.30
CA PRO A 542 -17.26 -18.68 -7.51
C PRO A 542 -17.30 -19.49 -6.20
N SER A 543 -16.33 -19.27 -5.30
CA SER A 543 -16.27 -19.92 -3.99
C SER A 543 -17.42 -19.49 -3.08
N PHE A 544 -17.80 -18.20 -3.11
CA PHE A 544 -18.96 -17.70 -2.37
C PHE A 544 -20.28 -18.31 -2.88
N ALA A 545 -20.39 -18.51 -4.19
CA ALA A 545 -21.52 -19.21 -4.78
C ALA A 545 -21.58 -20.68 -4.34
N ASN A 546 -20.45 -21.42 -4.32
CA ASN A 546 -20.37 -22.78 -3.81
C ASN A 546 -20.78 -22.85 -2.33
N ASN A 547 -20.30 -21.91 -1.53
CA ASN A 547 -20.62 -21.81 -0.10
C ASN A 547 -22.12 -21.58 0.12
N LYS A 548 -22.74 -20.72 -0.70
CA LYS A 548 -24.19 -20.47 -0.69
C LYS A 548 -24.98 -21.72 -1.11
N ALA A 549 -24.57 -22.39 -2.18
CA ALA A 549 -25.21 -23.63 -2.65
C ALA A 549 -25.15 -24.76 -1.60
N ALA A 550 -24.08 -24.81 -0.80
CA ALA A 550 -23.94 -25.72 0.33
C ALA A 550 -24.74 -25.30 1.58
N GLY A 551 -25.46 -24.18 1.54
CA GLY A 551 -26.27 -23.69 2.67
C GLY A 551 -25.46 -23.11 3.84
N LEU A 552 -24.16 -22.83 3.63
CA LEU A 552 -23.25 -22.39 4.69
C LEU A 552 -23.35 -20.87 4.95
N ASP A 553 -23.59 -20.06 3.91
CA ASP A 553 -23.79 -18.62 4.01
C ASP A 553 -24.58 -18.10 2.80
N ASN A 554 -25.59 -17.29 3.02
CA ASN A 554 -26.47 -16.73 1.98
C ASN A 554 -26.27 -15.20 1.78
N THR A 555 -25.19 -14.63 2.30
CA THR A 555 -24.86 -13.22 2.18
C THR A 555 -24.71 -12.80 0.72
N ASN A 556 -25.24 -11.63 0.36
CA ASN A 556 -24.99 -11.00 -0.94
C ASN A 556 -23.65 -10.28 -0.93
N TYR A 557 -22.57 -11.00 -1.21
CA TYR A 557 -21.21 -10.47 -1.19
C TYR A 557 -20.94 -9.42 -2.29
N ALA A 558 -21.69 -9.43 -3.40
CA ALA A 558 -21.61 -8.38 -4.41
C ALA A 558 -22.03 -7.01 -3.84
N ALA A 559 -23.17 -6.99 -3.16
CA ALA A 559 -23.63 -5.78 -2.47
C ALA A 559 -22.72 -5.40 -1.31
N GLN A 560 -22.24 -6.40 -0.55
CA GLN A 560 -21.36 -6.16 0.59
C GLN A 560 -20.01 -5.56 0.18
N ALA A 561 -19.45 -5.90 -0.98
CA ALA A 561 -18.22 -5.30 -1.49
C ALA A 561 -18.38 -3.80 -1.76
N VAL A 562 -19.55 -3.37 -2.28
CA VAL A 562 -19.87 -1.94 -2.45
C VAL A 562 -20.04 -1.26 -1.09
N GLN A 563 -20.78 -1.88 -0.17
CA GLN A 563 -20.98 -1.36 1.18
C GLN A 563 -19.66 -1.22 1.94
N ALA A 564 -18.76 -2.20 1.81
CA ALA A 564 -17.45 -2.16 2.44
C ALA A 564 -16.63 -0.94 1.99
N ALA A 565 -16.57 -0.68 0.68
CA ALA A 565 -15.87 0.48 0.14
C ALA A 565 -16.47 1.82 0.63
N GLN A 566 -17.80 1.93 0.66
CA GLN A 566 -18.49 3.13 1.16
C GLN A 566 -18.24 3.34 2.67
N TRP A 567 -18.34 2.27 3.46
CA TRP A 567 -18.11 2.30 4.89
C TRP A 567 -16.66 2.70 5.22
N LEU A 568 -15.69 2.15 4.48
CA LEU A 568 -14.27 2.47 4.65
C LEU A 568 -13.97 3.94 4.34
N ARG A 569 -14.57 4.50 3.28
CA ARG A 569 -14.43 5.93 2.96
C ARG A 569 -15.02 6.81 4.07
N GLN A 570 -16.23 6.50 4.52
CA GLN A 570 -16.86 7.23 5.61
C GLN A 570 -16.02 7.16 6.89
N ARG A 571 -15.50 5.97 7.20
CA ARG A 571 -14.63 5.74 8.36
C ARG A 571 -13.33 6.51 8.27
N ALA A 572 -12.64 6.43 7.14
CA ALA A 572 -11.37 7.10 6.92
C ALA A 572 -11.53 8.63 7.06
N ASN A 573 -12.53 9.21 6.40
CA ASN A 573 -12.81 10.64 6.51
C ASN A 573 -13.06 11.06 7.96
N HIS A 574 -13.91 10.31 8.69
CA HIS A 574 -14.21 10.62 10.09
C HIS A 574 -12.96 10.59 10.98
N ILE A 575 -12.13 9.56 10.86
CA ILE A 575 -10.91 9.45 11.68
C ILE A 575 -9.88 10.52 11.27
N TYR A 576 -9.70 10.75 9.97
CA TYR A 576 -8.77 11.76 9.47
C TYR A 576 -9.12 13.14 10.03
N GLU A 577 -10.39 13.59 9.91
CA GLU A 577 -10.82 14.88 10.43
C GLU A 577 -10.64 14.97 11.96
N LYS A 578 -10.90 13.88 12.68
CA LYS A 578 -10.67 13.82 14.11
C LYS A 578 -9.18 13.97 14.48
N VAL A 579 -8.31 13.18 13.82
CA VAL A 579 -6.87 13.21 14.10
C VAL A 579 -6.27 14.56 13.67
N LYS A 580 -6.74 15.12 12.55
CA LYS A 580 -6.39 16.46 12.11
C LYS A 580 -6.75 17.49 13.18
N ALA A 581 -7.96 17.47 13.71
CA ALA A 581 -8.40 18.39 14.76
C ALA A 581 -7.61 18.21 16.08
N GLU A 582 -7.03 17.04 16.33
CA GLU A 582 -6.16 16.80 17.50
C GLU A 582 -4.73 17.33 17.31
N CYS A 583 -4.26 17.53 16.06
CA CYS A 583 -2.85 17.76 15.73
C CYS A 583 -2.58 19.07 15.00
N VAL A 584 -3.59 19.68 14.37
CA VAL A 584 -3.44 20.91 13.60
C VAL A 584 -4.03 22.08 14.41
N TYR A 585 -3.18 23.06 14.67
CA TYR A 585 -3.53 24.31 15.36
C TYR A 585 -3.26 25.47 14.41
N PRO A 586 -4.24 25.87 13.55
CA PRO A 586 -4.01 26.94 12.59
C PRO A 586 -3.51 28.21 13.28
N GLY A 587 -2.36 28.71 12.82
CA GLY A 587 -1.68 29.87 13.38
C GLY A 587 -0.51 29.58 14.30
N ASP A 588 -0.35 28.35 14.80
CA ASP A 588 0.83 27.90 15.54
C ASP A 588 1.91 27.42 14.55
N VAL A 589 2.52 28.37 13.85
CA VAL A 589 3.43 28.11 12.71
C VAL A 589 4.73 27.48 13.16
N ASP A 590 5.22 27.79 14.37
CA ASP A 590 6.44 27.21 14.94
C ASP A 590 6.21 25.91 15.73
N GLY A 591 4.95 25.54 15.96
CA GLY A 591 4.56 24.31 16.66
C GLY A 591 4.83 24.33 18.16
N ASP A 592 4.95 25.51 18.78
CA ASP A 592 5.20 25.66 20.22
C ASP A 592 3.93 25.54 21.08
N GLY A 593 2.76 25.40 20.46
CA GLY A 593 1.43 25.29 21.09
C GLY A 593 0.80 26.63 21.42
N LYS A 594 1.31 27.74 20.87
CA LYS A 594 0.76 29.09 21.06
C LYS A 594 0.71 29.83 19.74
N ILE A 595 -0.27 30.72 19.60
CA ILE A 595 -0.35 31.63 18.46
C ILE A 595 0.20 32.99 18.90
N SER A 596 1.24 33.49 18.25
CA SER A 596 1.97 34.67 18.64
C SER A 596 2.50 35.48 17.43
N ILE A 597 3.14 36.61 17.70
CA ILE A 597 3.81 37.38 16.64
C ILE A 597 5.03 36.64 16.04
N ALA A 598 5.59 35.64 16.76
CA ALA A 598 6.68 34.82 16.25
C ALA A 598 6.21 34.01 15.04
N ASP A 599 4.99 33.47 15.09
CA ASP A 599 4.38 32.70 14.02
C ASP A 599 4.17 33.54 12.76
N VAL A 600 3.69 34.79 12.93
CA VAL A 600 3.57 35.74 11.83
C VAL A 600 4.94 35.98 11.17
N THR A 601 5.97 36.14 11.98
CA THR A 601 7.32 36.39 11.48
C THR A 601 7.87 35.19 10.71
N LEU A 602 7.66 33.97 11.22
CA LEU A 602 8.07 32.75 10.56
C LEU A 602 7.33 32.53 9.23
N LEU A 603 6.02 32.73 9.22
CA LEU A 603 5.22 32.62 8.00
C LEU A 603 5.65 33.62 6.91
N ILE A 604 5.94 34.86 7.29
CA ILE A 604 6.51 35.85 6.37
C ILE A 604 7.88 35.41 5.86
N ASN A 605 8.75 34.92 6.73
CA ASN A 605 10.09 34.44 6.33
C ASN A 605 9.99 33.27 5.36
N TYR A 606 9.07 32.34 5.57
CA TYR A 606 8.79 31.25 4.63
C TYR A 606 8.38 31.79 3.25
N LEU A 607 7.42 32.73 3.19
CA LEU A 607 6.97 33.31 1.92
C LEU A 607 8.09 34.05 1.17
N LEU A 608 9.08 34.57 1.88
CA LEU A 608 10.24 35.27 1.28
C LEU A 608 11.36 34.32 0.85
N SER A 609 11.58 33.24 1.59
CA SER A 609 12.73 32.34 1.40
C SER A 609 12.37 31.03 0.68
N GLY A 610 11.13 30.55 0.82
CA GLY A 610 10.69 29.22 0.41
C GLY A 610 11.18 28.08 1.32
N ASP A 611 11.74 28.40 2.51
CA ASP A 611 12.30 27.42 3.45
C ASP A 611 11.18 26.77 4.28
N ALA A 612 10.71 25.63 3.78
CA ALA A 612 9.63 24.86 4.41
C ALA A 612 10.06 24.12 5.68
N ASP A 613 11.35 23.92 5.92
CA ASP A 613 11.87 23.22 7.10
C ASP A 613 11.71 24.06 8.38
N SER A 614 11.47 25.36 8.21
CA SER A 614 11.34 26.31 9.34
C SER A 614 9.92 26.44 9.88
N ILE A 615 8.89 25.87 9.23
CA ILE A 615 7.49 26.07 9.59
C ILE A 615 6.70 24.75 9.61
N ASN A 616 5.62 24.74 10.41
CA ASN A 616 4.60 23.71 10.33
C ASN A 616 3.61 24.06 9.21
N MET A 617 3.76 23.42 8.04
CA MET A 617 2.93 23.69 6.87
C MET A 617 1.42 23.50 7.12
N ASP A 618 1.03 22.48 7.91
CA ASP A 618 -0.38 22.20 8.19
C ASP A 618 -1.01 23.25 9.12
N ASN A 619 -0.22 23.89 9.99
CA ASN A 619 -0.66 24.98 10.86
C ASN A 619 -0.62 26.36 10.15
N SER A 620 0.07 26.47 9.01
CA SER A 620 0.32 27.72 8.30
C SER A 620 -0.79 28.13 7.33
N ASP A 621 -1.61 27.17 6.87
CA ASP A 621 -2.81 27.43 6.08
C ASP A 621 -3.94 27.90 7.00
N MET A 622 -3.99 29.22 7.24
CA MET A 622 -4.93 29.86 8.16
C MET A 622 -6.35 29.98 7.61
N ASN A 623 -6.50 30.07 6.31
CA ASN A 623 -7.79 30.26 5.66
C ASN A 623 -8.40 28.93 5.15
N GLY A 624 -7.60 27.84 5.12
CA GLY A 624 -8.04 26.49 4.73
C GLY A 624 -8.24 26.31 3.23
N ASP A 625 -7.60 27.15 2.39
CA ASP A 625 -7.76 27.07 0.93
C ASP A 625 -6.75 26.11 0.26
N GLY A 626 -5.78 25.60 1.02
CA GLY A 626 -4.77 24.63 0.60
C GLY A 626 -3.49 25.25 0.06
N ASP A 627 -3.44 26.57 -0.11
CA ASP A 627 -2.24 27.32 -0.48
C ASP A 627 -1.71 28.09 0.75
N ILE A 628 -0.41 28.26 0.87
CA ILE A 628 0.19 29.10 1.92
C ILE A 628 0.70 30.38 1.26
N ASP A 629 -0.03 31.48 1.51
CA ASP A 629 0.26 32.77 0.87
C ASP A 629 0.06 33.96 1.83
N ILE A 630 0.04 35.18 1.29
CA ILE A 630 -0.12 36.41 2.06
C ILE A 630 -1.50 36.54 2.74
N ASN A 631 -2.51 35.78 2.25
CA ASN A 631 -3.82 35.75 2.86
C ASN A 631 -3.79 35.05 4.22
N ASP A 632 -2.92 34.06 4.38
CA ASP A 632 -2.71 33.36 5.66
C ASP A 632 -2.04 34.26 6.68
N VAL A 633 -1.03 35.03 6.26
CA VAL A 633 -0.43 36.07 7.11
C VAL A 633 -1.48 37.07 7.58
N THR A 634 -2.34 37.52 6.67
CA THR A 634 -3.41 38.47 6.98
C THR A 634 -4.42 37.84 7.96
N SER A 635 -4.79 36.58 7.74
CA SER A 635 -5.71 35.83 8.60
C SER A 635 -5.12 35.63 10.00
N LEU A 636 -3.83 35.29 10.09
CA LEU A 636 -3.11 35.13 11.35
C LEU A 636 -3.02 36.44 12.15
N ILE A 637 -2.70 37.54 11.47
CA ILE A 637 -2.68 38.88 12.10
C ILE A 637 -4.07 39.24 12.63
N ASN A 638 -5.13 39.04 11.83
CA ASN A 638 -6.50 39.32 12.24
C ASN A 638 -6.93 38.47 13.45
N ASN A 639 -6.51 37.21 13.50
CA ASN A 639 -6.74 36.32 14.65
C ASN A 639 -6.11 36.92 15.93
N LEU A 640 -4.82 37.29 15.88
CA LEU A 640 -4.11 37.88 17.01
C LEU A 640 -4.71 39.23 17.48
N LEU A 641 -5.25 40.03 16.55
CA LEU A 641 -5.90 41.28 16.88
C LEU A 641 -7.31 41.11 17.48
N SER A 642 -7.97 39.99 17.20
CA SER A 642 -9.31 39.69 17.70
C SER A 642 -9.31 39.04 19.08
N GLU A 643 -8.20 38.43 19.52
CA GLU A 643 -8.05 37.85 20.84
C GLU A 643 -7.61 38.85 21.93
N ASN A 644 -7.30 40.08 21.56
CA ASN A 644 -7.02 41.23 22.47
C ASN A 644 -8.24 42.16 22.56
#